data_676d061884ba0b080857c1b8899cdd54
#
_entry.id   676d061884ba0b080857c1b8899cdd54
#
_cell.length_a   1.000
_cell.length_b   1.000
_cell.length_c   1.000
_cell.angle_alpha   90.00
_cell.angle_beta   90.00
_cell.angle_gamma   90.00
#
_symmetry.space_group_name_H-M   'P 1'
#
loop_
_entity.id
_entity.type
_entity.pdbx_description
1 polymer ?
#
loop_
_entity_poly.entity_id
_entity_poly.type
_entity_poly.pdbx_seq_one_letter_code
_entity_poly.pdbx_strand_id
1 'polypeptide(L)'
;MIYDEYLVYTNQYKKHYGDKTIVFMEVGGFYEIYGVNNSVERSGANMDTVSCILNIAVTRKNKNIIENSHGNPMLAGFPSYAVKKYIDILVNHNYTIVIVDQFTQAPNPKRKVTNVISPSTYTENLNHMANNLVVFYMEPHSSLFNKHKSFCGIGCSVIDVSTSKALNIETSVSMDCINDEIHRICLMYSPRELVIVSKVHVEISIPSHVYCHNFNGLMDSSWTKLTYQHEIFNQVFKEPGLLTWVEYLDLEQSHMARVSFAYMLNFIHEHNEVWFKHVSKPINVFQDEHMILFNDAINQLNIVGSQRSLVDILNNSITPIGKRYFKERLLNPLCNESSILESYKYIDLNLKNEKYKRIREVLTSICDMERLIRRQILSPAQLNTFYTSLQSTLVLTKIDETHPKEMAVELNECIRYFLDRIDLSKLVTASTYEDIFKEEHEQELCNGKASELKSKIDNIELYFKTIERELDYFVKLEYSDKDGYYFTTTHKRFSELVKKGYRMEEYNCVQQTKSQYRLVSEAFIEYNDDVIALMSEYSTLLKTMYVNFIETFQNRYTELVNRCVSYIQWMDFGSTNASNSVEFNLNKPDIVGSSPQLHAKQLRHPIIELVQTNVGYIPNDVHFDSETRGRVIYGINASGKSSLMKSVGIALLMAQAGMFVAANSFRYFPYRSIFTRIMTGDNLYKGQSTFTSEMIQLRNILQYASNESLVIGDELCSGTESVSAVSIVSAGLISLSKRNVSFMFATHLHELTKIIDITQLSNVKMNHLSVRYNEVTNDIVYDRILKSGPCETLYGLEVCKSLDLDPSFLECANRIRHLIINTSNTLVPKNPSKYNRNVYKTKCKVCNRMADEIHHIRFQCEANENGIIEHYHKNSEFNLVDLCEHCHDSVHKKQLVIHSYAQTSSGIKLIFEHINK
;
A
#
# COMPACT_ATOMS: atom_id res chain seq x y z
N MET A 1 -16.04 39.32 17.16
CA MET A 1 -14.69 39.52 16.53
C MET A 1 -14.42 38.34 15.62
N ILE A 2 -13.53 38.42 14.64
CA ILE A 2 -13.15 37.27 13.75
C ILE A 2 -12.71 36.05 14.57
N TYR A 3 -11.98 36.28 15.66
CA TYR A 3 -11.52 35.20 16.54
C TYR A 3 -12.68 34.46 17.26
N ASP A 4 -13.74 35.14 17.63
CA ASP A 4 -14.92 34.49 18.25
C ASP A 4 -15.61 33.57 17.24
N GLU A 5 -15.73 34.02 15.98
CA GLU A 5 -16.28 33.21 14.89
C GLU A 5 -15.39 31.98 14.62
N TYR A 6 -14.06 32.18 14.60
CA TYR A 6 -13.10 31.08 14.46
C TYR A 6 -13.20 30.06 15.58
N LEU A 7 -13.38 30.50 16.83
CA LEU A 7 -13.54 29.62 17.98
C LEU A 7 -14.82 28.79 17.93
N VAL A 8 -15.92 29.37 17.43
CA VAL A 8 -17.17 28.63 17.24
C VAL A 8 -16.94 27.43 16.34
N TYR A 9 -16.37 27.62 15.16
CA TYR A 9 -16.03 26.52 14.24
C TYR A 9 -15.01 25.57 14.86
N THR A 10 -13.94 26.07 15.44
CA THR A 10 -12.89 25.25 16.03
C THR A 10 -13.45 24.34 17.13
N ASN A 11 -14.24 24.87 18.03
CA ASN A 11 -14.79 24.09 19.14
C ASN A 11 -15.84 23.07 18.65
N GLN A 12 -16.67 23.43 17.70
CA GLN A 12 -17.65 22.53 17.09
C GLN A 12 -16.96 21.34 16.45
N TYR A 13 -15.99 21.59 15.58
CA TYR A 13 -15.33 20.54 14.80
C TYR A 13 -14.28 19.76 15.61
N LYS A 14 -13.59 20.35 16.59
CA LYS A 14 -12.76 19.62 17.54
C LYS A 14 -13.55 18.64 18.40
N LYS A 15 -14.75 19.03 18.81
CA LYS A 15 -15.64 18.12 19.56
C LYS A 15 -16.03 16.90 18.72
N HIS A 16 -16.13 17.07 17.40
CA HIS A 16 -16.54 16.01 16.47
C HIS A 16 -15.36 15.17 15.98
N TYR A 17 -14.26 15.79 15.56
CA TYR A 17 -13.10 15.10 14.93
C TYR A 17 -11.86 15.03 15.83
N GLY A 18 -11.90 15.53 17.06
CA GLY A 18 -10.79 15.48 18.01
C GLY A 18 -9.77 16.62 17.89
N ASP A 19 -8.70 16.53 18.68
CA ASP A 19 -7.72 17.62 18.85
C ASP A 19 -6.89 17.92 17.60
N LYS A 20 -6.74 16.95 16.70
CA LYS A 20 -6.06 17.14 15.41
C LYS A 20 -6.96 17.78 14.35
N THR A 21 -7.81 18.72 14.75
CA THR A 21 -8.69 19.47 13.86
C THR A 21 -8.20 20.92 13.76
N ILE A 22 -8.05 21.42 12.54
CA ILE A 22 -7.62 22.78 12.24
C ILE A 22 -8.63 23.46 11.31
N VAL A 23 -8.98 24.70 11.62
CA VAL A 23 -9.84 25.53 10.78
C VAL A 23 -8.95 26.45 9.94
N PHE A 24 -9.17 26.48 8.63
CA PHE A 24 -8.66 27.48 7.71
C PHE A 24 -9.80 28.47 7.42
N MET A 25 -9.69 29.68 7.96
CA MET A 25 -10.72 30.70 7.80
C MET A 25 -10.28 31.73 6.76
N GLU A 26 -11.05 31.92 5.70
CA GLU A 26 -10.77 32.89 4.68
C GLU A 26 -11.03 34.32 5.18
N VAL A 27 -10.01 35.17 5.03
CA VAL A 27 -10.06 36.58 5.37
C VAL A 27 -9.45 37.39 4.20
N GLY A 28 -10.31 37.87 3.32
CA GLY A 28 -9.87 38.50 2.07
C GLY A 28 -9.17 37.51 1.15
N GLY A 29 -7.91 37.79 0.80
CA GLY A 29 -7.11 36.86 -0.07
C GLY A 29 -6.25 35.85 0.67
N PHE A 30 -6.49 35.63 1.98
CA PHE A 30 -5.67 34.76 2.82
C PHE A 30 -6.55 33.76 3.58
N TYR A 31 -6.00 32.57 3.83
CA TYR A 31 -6.48 31.67 4.88
C TYR A 31 -5.69 31.90 6.14
N GLU A 32 -6.40 32.11 7.24
CA GLU A 32 -5.83 32.44 8.55
C GLU A 32 -6.17 31.37 9.58
N ILE A 33 -5.22 31.14 10.49
CA ILE A 33 -5.30 30.21 11.62
C ILE A 33 -5.05 31.03 12.88
N TYR A 34 -5.87 30.83 13.91
CA TYR A 34 -5.79 31.58 15.14
C TYR A 34 -5.63 30.69 16.36
N GLY A 35 -4.93 31.18 17.36
CA GLY A 35 -4.84 30.52 18.66
C GLY A 35 -4.36 31.43 19.76
N VAL A 36 -4.75 31.08 20.99
CA VAL A 36 -4.25 31.68 22.22
C VAL A 36 -3.56 30.59 23.03
N ASN A 37 -2.36 30.85 23.50
CA ASN A 37 -1.62 29.98 24.39
C ASN A 37 -0.86 30.82 25.40
N ASN A 38 -1.43 31.02 26.56
CA ASN A 38 -0.82 31.77 27.67
C ASN A 38 -1.07 31.00 29.00
N SER A 39 -0.64 31.61 30.12
CA SER A 39 -0.78 31.01 31.46
C SER A 39 -2.24 30.90 31.94
N VAL A 40 -3.18 31.61 31.33
CA VAL A 40 -4.59 31.72 31.75
C VAL A 40 -5.51 30.97 30.78
N GLU A 41 -5.23 31.03 29.47
CA GLU A 41 -6.13 30.54 28.45
C GLU A 41 -5.35 29.75 27.38
N ARG A 42 -5.94 28.59 26.98
CA ARG A 42 -5.54 27.83 25.78
C ARG A 42 -6.77 27.62 24.91
N SER A 43 -6.83 28.30 23.78
CA SER A 43 -7.98 28.24 22.89
C SER A 43 -7.56 28.35 21.42
N GLY A 44 -8.38 27.83 20.51
CA GLY A 44 -8.07 27.80 19.07
C GLY A 44 -7.08 26.70 18.68
N ALA A 45 -6.24 26.98 17.68
CA ALA A 45 -5.22 26.06 17.20
C ALA A 45 -3.96 26.10 18.09
N ASN A 46 -3.26 24.97 18.19
CA ASN A 46 -1.92 24.94 18.80
C ASN A 46 -0.92 25.56 17.83
N MET A 47 -0.71 26.89 17.95
CA MET A 47 0.08 27.66 17.00
C MET A 47 1.53 27.22 16.92
N ASP A 48 2.12 26.76 18.03
CA ASP A 48 3.53 26.33 18.07
C ASP A 48 3.72 25.07 17.20
N THR A 49 2.85 24.10 17.37
CA THR A 49 2.89 22.85 16.60
C THR A 49 2.54 23.09 15.13
N VAL A 50 1.46 23.82 14.86
CA VAL A 50 0.95 24.05 13.50
C VAL A 50 1.92 24.88 12.67
N SER A 51 2.49 25.94 13.24
CA SER A 51 3.47 26.77 12.52
C SER A 51 4.75 26.02 12.19
N CYS A 52 5.19 25.15 13.09
CA CYS A 52 6.36 24.29 12.87
C CYS A 52 6.10 23.29 11.72
N ILE A 53 4.94 22.64 11.70
CA ILE A 53 4.56 21.69 10.64
C ILE A 53 4.43 22.41 9.29
N LEU A 54 3.77 23.56 9.25
CA LEU A 54 3.51 24.31 8.03
C LEU A 54 4.70 25.17 7.58
N ASN A 55 5.68 25.35 8.43
CA ASN A 55 6.82 26.27 8.23
C ASN A 55 6.35 27.68 7.86
N ILE A 56 5.42 28.22 8.64
CA ILE A 56 4.87 29.58 8.47
C ILE A 56 5.13 30.43 9.69
N ALA A 57 5.31 31.73 9.46
CA ALA A 57 5.55 32.68 10.54
C ALA A 57 4.28 32.92 11.35
N VAL A 58 4.41 32.92 12.68
CA VAL A 58 3.34 33.32 13.61
C VAL A 58 3.52 34.79 13.96
N THR A 59 2.45 35.54 13.89
CA THR A 59 2.36 36.94 14.31
C THR A 59 1.21 37.13 15.30
N ARG A 60 0.94 38.35 15.69
CA ARG A 60 -0.22 38.70 16.51
C ARG A 60 -1.07 39.73 15.77
N LYS A 61 -2.34 39.79 16.08
CA LYS A 61 -3.27 40.75 15.50
C LYS A 61 -2.78 42.19 15.73
N ASN A 62 -2.31 42.46 16.92
CA ASN A 62 -1.60 43.70 17.24
C ASN A 62 -0.16 43.38 17.65
N LYS A 63 0.81 43.71 16.79
CA LYS A 63 2.23 43.43 17.01
C LYS A 63 2.86 44.23 18.16
N ASN A 64 2.24 45.34 18.57
CA ASN A 64 2.75 46.19 19.64
C ASN A 64 2.45 45.63 21.04
N ILE A 65 1.52 44.66 21.16
CA ILE A 65 1.17 44.03 22.44
C ILE A 65 1.89 42.68 22.51
N ILE A 66 2.77 42.52 23.49
CA ILE A 66 3.63 41.36 23.65
C ILE A 66 2.83 40.10 24.08
N GLU A 67 1.79 40.25 24.89
CA GLU A 67 0.98 39.16 25.37
C GLU A 67 -0.08 38.74 24.36
N ASN A 68 -0.24 37.40 24.20
CA ASN A 68 -1.36 36.84 23.44
C ASN A 68 -2.56 36.68 24.39
N SER A 69 -3.72 37.04 23.90
CA SER A 69 -4.99 36.97 24.65
C SER A 69 -6.16 36.86 23.69
N HIS A 70 -7.36 36.62 24.21
CA HIS A 70 -8.59 36.58 23.40
C HIS A 70 -8.77 37.84 22.52
N GLY A 71 -8.40 39.01 23.02
CA GLY A 71 -8.44 40.27 22.25
C GLY A 71 -7.28 40.42 21.25
N ASN A 72 -6.17 39.73 21.46
CA ASN A 72 -4.96 39.76 20.62
C ASN A 72 -4.41 38.35 20.37
N PRO A 73 -5.12 37.51 19.63
CA PRO A 73 -4.70 36.13 19.38
C PRO A 73 -3.45 36.05 18.50
N MET A 74 -2.69 34.98 18.64
CA MET A 74 -1.68 34.60 17.68
C MET A 74 -2.36 34.26 16.35
N LEU A 75 -1.69 34.61 15.27
CA LEU A 75 -2.19 34.49 13.89
C LEU A 75 -1.08 33.94 13.00
N ALA A 76 -1.41 33.01 12.20
CA ALA A 76 -0.61 32.57 11.07
C ALA A 76 -1.51 32.44 9.83
N GLY A 77 -0.99 32.74 8.65
CA GLY A 77 -1.79 32.72 7.44
C GLY A 77 -0.94 32.58 6.19
N PHE A 78 -1.61 32.23 5.10
CA PHE A 78 -1.03 32.04 3.78
C PHE A 78 -2.03 32.47 2.70
N PRO A 79 -1.56 32.85 1.49
CA PRO A 79 -2.41 33.27 0.39
C PRO A 79 -3.36 32.14 -0.05
N SER A 80 -4.58 32.47 -0.44
CA SER A 80 -5.63 31.52 -0.81
C SER A 80 -5.22 30.58 -1.94
N TYR A 81 -4.43 31.04 -2.92
CA TYR A 81 -3.91 30.19 -4.00
C TYR A 81 -2.95 29.08 -3.51
N ALA A 82 -2.37 29.20 -2.33
CA ALA A 82 -1.43 28.23 -1.77
C ALA A 82 -2.10 27.17 -0.87
N VAL A 83 -3.43 27.23 -0.69
CA VAL A 83 -4.17 26.38 0.25
C VAL A 83 -3.92 24.89 0.05
N LYS A 84 -3.86 24.40 -1.19
CA LYS A 84 -3.61 22.99 -1.52
C LYS A 84 -2.29 22.48 -0.93
N LYS A 85 -1.22 23.26 -1.02
CA LYS A 85 0.08 22.91 -0.45
C LYS A 85 0.01 22.68 1.07
N TYR A 86 -0.72 23.54 1.77
CA TYR A 86 -0.81 23.46 3.22
C TYR A 86 -1.77 22.37 3.69
N ILE A 87 -2.82 22.07 2.91
CA ILE A 87 -3.66 20.88 3.10
C ILE A 87 -2.82 19.62 2.99
N ASP A 88 -2.04 19.44 1.92
CA ASP A 88 -1.15 18.29 1.73
C ASP A 88 -0.27 18.02 2.95
N ILE A 89 0.35 19.07 3.48
CA ILE A 89 1.25 18.95 4.63
C ILE A 89 0.50 18.47 5.87
N LEU A 90 -0.63 19.08 6.21
CA LEU A 90 -1.39 18.76 7.42
C LEU A 90 -2.06 17.38 7.35
N VAL A 91 -2.62 17.01 6.20
CA VAL A 91 -3.21 15.69 5.99
C VAL A 91 -2.17 14.57 6.18
N ASN A 92 -0.93 14.80 5.73
CA ASN A 92 0.17 13.85 5.95
C ASN A 92 0.61 13.75 7.42
N HIS A 93 0.24 14.72 8.26
CA HIS A 93 0.41 14.68 9.72
C HIS A 93 -0.85 14.23 10.46
N ASN A 94 -1.82 13.66 9.74
CA ASN A 94 -3.10 13.16 10.26
C ASN A 94 -3.96 14.26 10.92
N TYR A 95 -4.03 15.44 10.30
CA TYR A 95 -4.96 16.49 10.71
C TYR A 95 -6.21 16.48 9.84
N THR A 96 -7.37 16.75 10.46
CA THR A 96 -8.61 17.10 9.77
C THR A 96 -8.68 18.62 9.60
N ILE A 97 -8.96 19.07 8.38
CA ILE A 97 -8.95 20.49 8.00
C ILE A 97 -10.36 20.92 7.66
N VAL A 98 -10.84 21.96 8.31
CA VAL A 98 -12.14 22.58 8.06
C VAL A 98 -11.92 23.87 7.30
N ILE A 99 -12.42 23.95 6.07
CA ILE A 99 -12.30 25.14 5.23
C ILE A 99 -13.55 25.98 5.41
N VAL A 100 -13.34 27.23 5.76
CA VAL A 100 -14.39 28.23 6.01
C VAL A 100 -14.20 29.37 5.04
N ASP A 101 -14.99 29.40 3.97
CA ASP A 101 -14.88 30.40 2.91
C ASP A 101 -15.79 31.60 3.13
N GLN A 102 -15.34 32.73 2.58
CA GLN A 102 -16.06 33.99 2.64
C GLN A 102 -17.00 34.15 1.45
N PHE A 103 -18.31 34.31 1.70
CA PHE A 103 -19.36 34.38 0.66
C PHE A 103 -19.76 35.80 0.28
N THR A 104 -19.50 36.78 1.15
CA THR A 104 -19.89 38.18 0.90
C THR A 104 -18.66 39.07 1.09
N GLN A 105 -18.65 40.19 0.36
CA GLN A 105 -17.53 41.16 0.45
C GLN A 105 -17.65 42.04 1.71
N ALA A 106 -16.55 42.71 2.05
CA ALA A 106 -16.53 43.75 3.11
C ALA A 106 -17.67 44.77 2.90
N PRO A 107 -18.23 45.41 3.99
CA PRO A 107 -17.65 45.48 5.32
C PRO A 107 -18.02 44.38 6.31
N ASN A 108 -19.06 43.55 6.06
CA ASN A 108 -19.50 42.49 6.96
C ASN A 108 -19.51 41.13 6.23
N PRO A 109 -18.35 40.50 6.01
CA PRO A 109 -18.29 39.21 5.30
C PRO A 109 -18.97 38.10 6.08
N LYS A 110 -19.87 37.39 5.43
CA LYS A 110 -20.45 36.14 5.94
C LYS A 110 -19.58 34.96 5.50
N ARG A 111 -19.37 34.02 6.40
CA ARG A 111 -18.57 32.83 6.18
C ARG A 111 -19.38 31.56 6.45
N LYS A 112 -19.05 30.50 5.75
CA LYS A 112 -19.59 29.17 6.06
C LYS A 112 -18.55 28.10 5.76
N VAL A 113 -18.70 26.93 6.38
CA VAL A 113 -17.91 25.76 6.06
C VAL A 113 -18.28 25.28 4.65
N THR A 114 -17.28 25.16 3.82
CA THR A 114 -17.42 24.69 2.43
C THR A 114 -16.87 23.27 2.27
N ASN A 115 -15.84 22.92 3.04
CA ASN A 115 -15.23 21.61 2.94
C ASN A 115 -14.67 21.16 4.28
N VAL A 116 -14.77 19.86 4.55
CA VAL A 116 -14.06 19.18 5.63
C VAL A 116 -13.17 18.12 4.98
N ILE A 117 -11.88 18.20 5.22
CA ILE A 117 -10.89 17.32 4.58
C ILE A 117 -10.17 16.54 5.68
N SER A 118 -10.30 15.22 5.64
CA SER A 118 -9.61 14.31 6.55
C SER A 118 -8.59 13.44 5.80
N PRO A 119 -7.73 12.69 6.49
CA PRO A 119 -6.73 11.84 5.85
C PRO A 119 -7.28 10.86 4.81
N SER A 120 -8.44 10.26 5.04
CA SER A 120 -9.05 9.31 4.10
C SER A 120 -9.87 9.97 3.00
N THR A 121 -10.40 11.18 3.24
CA THR A 121 -11.22 11.89 2.27
C THR A 121 -10.42 12.80 1.34
N TYR A 122 -9.12 12.97 1.60
CA TYR A 122 -8.24 13.72 0.71
C TYR A 122 -7.77 12.86 -0.45
N THR A 123 -8.14 13.26 -1.68
CA THR A 123 -7.90 12.48 -2.91
C THR A 123 -6.88 13.09 -3.88
N GLU A 124 -6.30 14.24 -3.54
CA GLU A 124 -5.20 14.84 -4.31
C GLU A 124 -3.84 14.28 -3.83
N ASN A 125 -2.86 14.21 -4.72
CA ASN A 125 -1.49 13.75 -4.44
C ASN A 125 -1.37 12.39 -3.72
N LEU A 126 -2.32 11.48 -3.98
CA LEU A 126 -2.28 10.12 -3.46
C LEU A 126 -1.16 9.33 -4.14
N ASN A 127 -0.47 8.51 -3.34
CA ASN A 127 0.40 7.47 -3.87
C ASN A 127 -0.41 6.38 -4.60
N HIS A 128 0.26 5.41 -5.19
CA HIS A 128 -0.40 4.31 -5.93
C HIS A 128 -1.20 3.35 -5.06
N MET A 129 -1.11 3.46 -3.73
CA MET A 129 -1.78 2.57 -2.78
C MET A 129 -3.21 3.04 -2.47
N ALA A 130 -4.02 2.16 -1.90
CA ALA A 130 -5.37 2.49 -1.45
C ALA A 130 -5.35 3.50 -0.29
N ASN A 131 -6.35 4.38 -0.25
CA ASN A 131 -6.56 5.37 0.80
C ASN A 131 -7.82 5.03 1.62
N ASN A 132 -7.74 3.97 2.40
CA ASN A 132 -8.90 3.38 3.06
C ASN A 132 -9.36 4.15 4.28
N LEU A 133 -10.66 4.43 4.32
CA LEU A 133 -11.45 4.70 5.52
C LEU A 133 -12.04 3.37 5.99
N VAL A 134 -11.88 3.05 7.28
CA VAL A 134 -12.47 1.86 7.88
C VAL A 134 -13.40 2.28 9.02
N VAL A 135 -14.61 1.75 9.03
CA VAL A 135 -15.61 2.02 10.07
C VAL A 135 -15.98 0.71 10.74
N PHE A 136 -15.81 0.64 12.06
CA PHE A 136 -16.29 -0.46 12.87
C PHE A 136 -17.54 -0.09 13.63
N TYR A 137 -18.54 -0.97 13.61
CA TYR A 137 -19.66 -0.98 14.51
C TYR A 137 -19.63 -2.23 15.40
N MET A 138 -19.72 -2.07 16.70
CA MET A 138 -19.62 -3.16 17.66
C MET A 138 -20.78 -3.17 18.64
N GLU A 139 -21.41 -4.33 18.80
CA GLU A 139 -22.52 -4.55 19.71
C GLU A 139 -22.36 -5.90 20.44
N PRO A 140 -22.55 -5.93 21.79
CA PRO A 140 -22.50 -7.17 22.53
C PRO A 140 -23.74 -8.02 22.24
N HIS A 141 -23.56 -9.33 22.10
CA HIS A 141 -24.67 -10.27 22.04
C HIS A 141 -24.42 -11.51 22.89
N SER A 142 -25.46 -12.11 23.40
CA SER A 142 -25.39 -13.34 24.18
C SER A 142 -25.61 -14.55 23.27
N SER A 143 -24.75 -15.56 23.41
CA SER A 143 -24.97 -16.85 22.75
C SER A 143 -26.18 -17.56 23.32
N LEU A 144 -27.07 -18.02 22.44
CA LEU A 144 -28.21 -18.88 22.81
C LEU A 144 -27.77 -20.23 23.42
N PHE A 145 -26.56 -20.68 23.11
CA PHE A 145 -26.02 -21.99 23.49
C PHE A 145 -25.07 -21.95 24.70
N ASN A 146 -24.57 -20.78 25.11
CA ASN A 146 -23.58 -20.68 26.17
C ASN A 146 -23.75 -19.39 26.98
N LYS A 147 -24.59 -19.45 28.03
CA LYS A 147 -24.94 -18.30 28.89
C LYS A 147 -23.73 -17.65 29.60
N HIS A 148 -22.57 -18.29 29.61
CA HIS A 148 -21.35 -17.82 30.29
C HIS A 148 -20.32 -17.19 29.39
N LYS A 149 -20.51 -17.18 28.05
CA LYS A 149 -19.60 -16.49 27.11
C LYS A 149 -20.34 -15.32 26.49
N SER A 150 -19.84 -14.12 26.72
CA SER A 150 -20.25 -12.92 26.02
C SER A 150 -19.50 -12.80 24.70
N PHE A 151 -20.23 -12.60 23.62
CA PHE A 151 -19.73 -12.35 22.29
C PHE A 151 -19.94 -10.90 21.88
N CYS A 152 -19.14 -10.42 20.96
CA CYS A 152 -19.33 -9.14 20.30
C CYS A 152 -19.53 -9.37 18.80
N GLY A 153 -20.61 -8.85 18.26
CA GLY A 153 -20.78 -8.71 16.82
C GLY A 153 -20.02 -7.49 16.34
N ILE A 154 -19.27 -7.66 15.28
CA ILE A 154 -18.47 -6.62 14.65
C ILE A 154 -18.90 -6.49 13.20
N GLY A 155 -19.47 -5.34 12.84
CA GLY A 155 -19.64 -4.92 11.46
C GLY A 155 -18.50 -3.99 11.07
N CYS A 156 -17.91 -4.24 9.93
CA CYS A 156 -16.83 -3.43 9.38
C CYS A 156 -17.16 -3.01 7.95
N SER A 157 -17.06 -1.72 7.69
CA SER A 157 -17.15 -1.17 6.33
C SER A 157 -15.83 -0.50 5.96
N VAL A 158 -15.33 -0.79 4.77
CA VAL A 158 -14.08 -0.26 4.24
C VAL A 158 -14.37 0.45 2.93
N ILE A 159 -13.83 1.64 2.73
CA ILE A 159 -13.92 2.35 1.46
C ILE A 159 -12.60 3.05 1.14
N ASP A 160 -12.18 2.94 -0.12
CA ASP A 160 -11.25 3.90 -0.71
C ASP A 160 -12.09 4.97 -1.44
N VAL A 161 -12.24 6.14 -0.82
CA VAL A 161 -13.06 7.24 -1.36
C VAL A 161 -12.59 7.66 -2.75
N SER A 162 -11.30 7.56 -3.05
CA SER A 162 -10.74 7.93 -4.35
C SER A 162 -11.14 6.99 -5.48
N THR A 163 -11.47 5.74 -5.16
CA THR A 163 -11.93 4.71 -6.12
C THR A 163 -13.41 4.40 -5.95
N SER A 164 -14.04 4.91 -4.89
CA SER A 164 -15.43 4.64 -4.49
C SER A 164 -15.77 3.16 -4.25
N LYS A 165 -14.77 2.29 -4.16
CA LYS A 165 -14.96 0.87 -3.84
C LYS A 165 -15.23 0.70 -2.36
N ALA A 166 -16.39 0.14 -2.04
CA ALA A 166 -16.81 -0.18 -0.69
C ALA A 166 -16.84 -1.69 -0.46
N LEU A 167 -16.43 -2.13 0.72
CA LEU A 167 -16.46 -3.52 1.20
C LEU A 167 -17.15 -3.58 2.54
N ASN A 168 -17.92 -4.63 2.79
CA ASN A 168 -18.53 -4.92 4.08
C ASN A 168 -18.11 -6.28 4.59
N ILE A 169 -17.82 -6.35 5.88
CA ILE A 169 -17.45 -7.57 6.60
C ILE A 169 -18.30 -7.65 7.87
N GLU A 170 -18.82 -8.80 8.16
CA GLU A 170 -19.47 -9.07 9.45
C GLU A 170 -18.84 -10.29 10.09
N THR A 171 -18.49 -10.17 11.37
CA THR A 171 -17.89 -11.24 12.16
C THR A 171 -18.41 -11.21 13.59
N SER A 172 -18.30 -12.33 14.29
CA SER A 172 -18.64 -12.44 15.69
C SER A 172 -17.49 -13.11 16.44
N VAL A 173 -16.97 -12.42 17.45
CA VAL A 173 -15.84 -12.89 18.24
C VAL A 173 -16.14 -12.85 19.74
N SER A 174 -15.40 -13.61 20.55
CA SER A 174 -15.50 -13.46 22.00
C SER A 174 -15.00 -12.08 22.43
N MET A 175 -15.52 -11.53 23.51
CA MET A 175 -15.16 -10.21 24.03
C MET A 175 -13.65 -10.02 24.19
N ASP A 176 -12.94 -11.09 24.55
CA ASP A 176 -11.48 -11.06 24.73
C ASP A 176 -10.69 -11.00 23.42
N CYS A 177 -11.32 -11.28 22.26
CA CYS A 177 -10.69 -11.35 20.95
C CYS A 177 -11.01 -10.13 20.05
N ILE A 178 -11.74 -9.14 20.56
CA ILE A 178 -12.13 -7.95 19.77
C ILE A 178 -10.91 -7.23 19.21
N ASN A 179 -9.90 -6.99 20.05
CA ASN A 179 -8.68 -6.30 19.63
C ASN A 179 -7.89 -7.06 18.55
N ASP A 180 -7.87 -8.38 18.64
CA ASP A 180 -7.17 -9.22 17.66
C ASP A 180 -7.85 -9.16 16.30
N GLU A 181 -9.19 -9.13 16.28
CA GLU A 181 -9.95 -9.03 15.04
C GLU A 181 -9.86 -7.64 14.40
N ILE A 182 -9.97 -6.57 15.19
CA ILE A 182 -9.75 -5.20 14.71
C ILE A 182 -8.34 -5.07 14.14
N HIS A 183 -7.33 -5.58 14.85
CA HIS A 183 -5.94 -5.54 14.38
C HIS A 183 -5.77 -6.30 13.07
N ARG A 184 -6.37 -7.49 12.94
CA ARG A 184 -6.36 -8.29 11.71
C ARG A 184 -6.92 -7.51 10.52
N ILE A 185 -8.10 -6.90 10.69
CA ILE A 185 -8.74 -6.11 9.62
C ILE A 185 -7.92 -4.86 9.29
N CYS A 186 -7.36 -4.19 10.30
CA CYS A 186 -6.47 -3.03 10.09
C CYS A 186 -5.20 -3.40 9.30
N LEU A 187 -4.60 -4.56 9.54
CA LEU A 187 -3.45 -5.03 8.77
C LEU A 187 -3.82 -5.36 7.32
N MET A 188 -4.97 -5.98 7.12
CA MET A 188 -5.47 -6.37 5.80
C MET A 188 -5.75 -5.16 4.92
N TYR A 189 -6.47 -4.16 5.44
CA TYR A 189 -6.89 -3.00 4.66
C TYR A 189 -6.02 -1.76 4.84
N SER A 190 -5.08 -1.77 5.79
CA SER A 190 -4.13 -0.67 6.05
C SER A 190 -4.85 0.70 6.08
N PRO A 191 -5.81 0.93 7.02
CA PRO A 191 -6.59 2.16 7.06
C PRO A 191 -5.68 3.36 7.28
N ARG A 192 -5.97 4.45 6.58
CA ARG A 192 -5.39 5.74 6.88
C ARG A 192 -6.19 6.46 7.98
N GLU A 193 -7.48 6.18 8.02
CA GLU A 193 -8.42 6.72 8.99
C GLU A 193 -9.37 5.63 9.46
N LEU A 194 -9.61 5.61 10.76
CA LEU A 194 -10.42 4.61 11.43
C LEU A 194 -11.52 5.29 12.23
N VAL A 195 -12.74 4.81 12.07
CA VAL A 195 -13.88 5.23 12.87
C VAL A 195 -14.41 4.05 13.66
N ILE A 196 -14.53 4.21 14.99
CA ILE A 196 -15.04 3.17 15.87
C ILE A 196 -16.32 3.66 16.53
N VAL A 197 -17.41 2.96 16.26
CA VAL A 197 -18.71 3.17 16.85
C VAL A 197 -19.05 1.95 17.70
N SER A 198 -19.04 2.10 19.02
CA SER A 198 -19.16 0.97 19.93
C SER A 198 -20.21 1.18 21.01
N LYS A 199 -21.03 0.18 21.22
CA LYS A 199 -21.89 0.02 22.42
C LYS A 199 -21.16 -0.71 23.55
N VAL A 200 -19.93 -1.15 23.31
CA VAL A 200 -19.07 -1.85 24.26
C VAL A 200 -17.93 -0.95 24.69
N HIS A 201 -17.69 -0.87 25.99
CA HIS A 201 -16.50 -0.21 26.51
C HIS A 201 -15.30 -1.16 26.40
N VAL A 202 -14.53 -1.03 25.33
CA VAL A 202 -13.28 -1.77 25.12
C VAL A 202 -12.17 -0.77 24.83
N GLU A 203 -11.06 -0.91 25.53
CA GLU A 203 -9.82 -0.22 25.14
C GLU A 203 -9.27 -0.86 23.88
N ILE A 204 -9.28 -0.12 22.78
CA ILE A 204 -8.82 -0.61 21.48
C ILE A 204 -7.40 -0.12 21.26
N SER A 205 -6.49 -1.06 21.10
CA SER A 205 -5.10 -0.78 20.75
C SER A 205 -4.97 -0.56 19.24
N ILE A 206 -4.73 0.69 18.83
CA ILE A 206 -4.63 1.08 17.42
C ILE A 206 -3.17 1.42 17.07
N PRO A 207 -2.67 1.06 15.87
CA PRO A 207 -1.36 1.47 15.43
C PRO A 207 -1.21 3.00 15.43
N SER A 208 -0.09 3.52 15.92
CA SER A 208 0.15 4.95 16.12
C SER A 208 0.12 5.80 14.84
N HIS A 209 0.26 5.18 13.68
CA HIS A 209 0.22 5.85 12.37
C HIS A 209 -1.21 6.00 11.80
N VAL A 210 -2.22 5.35 12.41
CA VAL A 210 -3.62 5.42 11.99
C VAL A 210 -4.32 6.50 12.79
N TYR A 211 -5.01 7.41 12.12
CA TYR A 211 -5.87 8.38 12.80
C TYR A 211 -7.21 7.73 13.15
N CYS A 212 -7.59 7.80 14.42
CA CYS A 212 -8.78 7.13 14.91
C CYS A 212 -9.76 8.09 15.54
N HIS A 213 -11.01 7.98 15.12
CA HIS A 213 -12.17 8.60 15.78
C HIS A 213 -12.89 7.55 16.60
N ASN A 214 -13.04 7.78 17.90
CA ASN A 214 -13.71 6.86 18.81
C ASN A 214 -14.99 7.49 19.36
N PHE A 215 -16.12 6.93 18.98
CA PHE A 215 -17.46 7.40 19.35
C PHE A 215 -18.13 6.45 20.38
N ASN A 216 -17.40 6.01 21.39
CA ASN A 216 -17.92 5.15 22.45
C ASN A 216 -19.07 5.84 23.20
N GLY A 217 -20.24 5.21 23.20
CA GLY A 217 -21.41 5.67 23.95
C GLY A 217 -22.16 6.89 23.41
N LEU A 218 -21.70 7.50 22.30
CA LEU A 218 -22.33 8.68 21.68
C LEU A 218 -23.34 8.32 20.58
N MET A 219 -23.64 7.05 20.41
CA MET A 219 -24.47 6.61 19.30
C MET A 219 -25.93 6.95 19.51
N ASP A 220 -26.48 7.80 18.64
CA ASP A 220 -27.92 7.95 18.49
C ASP A 220 -28.55 6.62 18.04
N SER A 221 -29.58 6.18 18.71
CA SER A 221 -30.30 4.94 18.39
C SER A 221 -30.96 4.95 17.01
N SER A 222 -31.04 6.11 16.34
CA SER A 222 -31.56 6.26 14.99
C SER A 222 -30.80 5.44 13.96
N TRP A 223 -29.48 5.31 14.08
CA TRP A 223 -28.60 4.57 13.14
C TRP A 223 -28.93 3.08 12.99
N THR A 224 -29.49 2.46 14.02
CA THR A 224 -29.91 1.06 13.98
C THR A 224 -31.30 0.87 13.37
N LYS A 225 -32.05 1.95 13.14
CA LYS A 225 -33.41 1.89 12.56
C LYS A 225 -33.34 1.73 11.05
N LEU A 226 -34.08 0.76 10.53
CA LEU A 226 -34.16 0.51 9.08
C LEU A 226 -34.64 1.73 8.29
N THR A 227 -35.59 2.49 8.82
CA THR A 227 -36.13 3.69 8.18
C THR A 227 -35.03 4.72 7.90
N TYR A 228 -34.16 4.96 8.87
CA TYR A 228 -33.04 5.88 8.73
C TYR A 228 -31.98 5.37 7.75
N GLN A 229 -31.68 4.08 7.81
CA GLN A 229 -30.75 3.45 6.86
C GLN A 229 -31.26 3.51 5.43
N HIS A 230 -32.56 3.24 5.22
CA HIS A 230 -33.22 3.37 3.92
C HIS A 230 -33.13 4.79 3.35
N GLU A 231 -33.32 5.80 4.19
CA GLU A 231 -33.22 7.20 3.79
C GLU A 231 -31.80 7.55 3.30
N ILE A 232 -30.75 7.14 4.03
CA ILE A 232 -29.36 7.34 3.59
C ILE A 232 -29.07 6.59 2.29
N PHE A 233 -29.46 5.33 2.19
CA PHE A 233 -29.23 4.53 0.98
C PHE A 233 -29.95 5.12 -0.25
N ASN A 234 -31.15 5.64 -0.07
CA ASN A 234 -31.91 6.30 -1.12
C ASN A 234 -31.24 7.59 -1.65
N GLN A 235 -30.43 8.25 -0.83
CA GLN A 235 -29.68 9.45 -1.27
C GLN A 235 -28.45 9.09 -2.13
N VAL A 236 -27.89 7.91 -1.93
CA VAL A 236 -26.65 7.45 -2.62
C VAL A 236 -26.97 6.65 -3.86
N PHE A 237 -27.83 5.65 -3.73
CA PHE A 237 -28.09 4.67 -4.78
C PHE A 237 -29.33 5.04 -5.59
N LYS A 238 -29.32 4.68 -6.85
CA LYS A 238 -30.42 4.93 -7.78
C LYS A 238 -31.22 3.66 -7.95
N GLU A 239 -32.53 3.76 -7.74
CA GLU A 239 -33.58 2.79 -8.06
C GLU A 239 -33.24 1.31 -7.73
N PRO A 240 -33.69 0.80 -6.57
CA PRO A 240 -33.49 -0.62 -6.20
C PRO A 240 -34.45 -1.55 -6.97
N GLY A 241 -35.29 -0.99 -7.84
CA GLY A 241 -36.31 -1.73 -8.58
C GLY A 241 -37.43 -2.21 -7.66
N LEU A 242 -37.70 -3.51 -7.67
CA LEU A 242 -38.70 -4.13 -6.78
C LEU A 242 -38.16 -4.52 -5.40
N LEU A 243 -36.84 -4.38 -5.19
CA LEU A 243 -36.18 -4.76 -3.95
C LEU A 243 -36.21 -3.62 -2.94
N THR A 244 -36.13 -3.95 -1.68
CA THR A 244 -35.77 -2.97 -0.64
C THR A 244 -34.30 -2.60 -0.77
N TRP A 245 -33.87 -1.46 -0.20
CA TRP A 245 -32.44 -1.09 -0.22
C TRP A 245 -31.52 -2.13 0.46
N VAL A 246 -32.04 -2.80 1.48
CA VAL A 246 -31.30 -3.84 2.20
C VAL A 246 -31.10 -5.08 1.34
N GLU A 247 -32.13 -5.51 0.59
CA GLU A 247 -32.05 -6.59 -0.39
C GLU A 247 -31.16 -6.22 -1.58
N TYR A 248 -31.31 -5.00 -2.10
CA TYR A 248 -30.47 -4.54 -3.21
C TYR A 248 -28.98 -4.52 -2.86
N LEU A 249 -28.64 -4.20 -1.60
CA LEU A 249 -27.26 -4.13 -1.13
C LEU A 249 -26.74 -5.48 -0.57
N ASP A 250 -27.57 -6.53 -0.60
CA ASP A 250 -27.25 -7.87 -0.04
C ASP A 250 -26.88 -7.81 1.45
N LEU A 251 -27.56 -6.97 2.24
CA LEU A 251 -27.28 -6.72 3.68
C LEU A 251 -28.39 -7.21 4.61
N GLU A 252 -29.26 -8.12 4.16
CA GLU A 252 -30.40 -8.61 4.95
C GLU A 252 -29.94 -9.36 6.19
N GLN A 253 -28.92 -10.21 6.05
CA GLN A 253 -28.41 -11.04 7.13
C GLN A 253 -27.24 -10.37 7.91
N SER A 254 -26.75 -9.22 7.44
CA SER A 254 -25.55 -8.55 7.96
C SER A 254 -25.91 -7.26 8.67
N HIS A 255 -26.58 -7.39 9.84
CA HIS A 255 -27.05 -6.22 10.59
C HIS A 255 -25.93 -5.29 11.03
N MET A 256 -24.83 -5.83 11.54
CA MET A 256 -23.71 -5.03 12.05
C MET A 256 -22.99 -4.32 10.90
N ALA A 257 -22.75 -5.03 9.80
CA ALA A 257 -22.16 -4.46 8.60
C ALA A 257 -23.05 -3.37 7.99
N ARG A 258 -24.37 -3.56 7.99
CA ARG A 258 -25.33 -2.57 7.52
C ARG A 258 -25.28 -1.26 8.32
N VAL A 259 -25.18 -1.36 9.64
CA VAL A 259 -25.05 -0.17 10.51
C VAL A 259 -23.71 0.52 10.29
N SER A 260 -22.61 -0.22 10.20
CA SER A 260 -21.29 0.36 9.92
C SER A 260 -21.25 1.05 8.56
N PHE A 261 -21.90 0.46 7.54
CA PHE A 261 -22.00 1.03 6.20
C PHE A 261 -22.82 2.33 6.17
N ALA A 262 -23.98 2.35 6.83
CA ALA A 262 -24.78 3.57 6.94
C ALA A 262 -23.99 4.69 7.65
N TYR A 263 -23.24 4.36 8.68
CA TYR A 263 -22.40 5.33 9.38
C TYR A 263 -21.24 5.83 8.50
N MET A 264 -20.62 4.94 7.75
CA MET A 264 -19.56 5.30 6.79
C MET A 264 -20.07 6.27 5.71
N LEU A 265 -21.25 6.02 5.17
CA LEU A 265 -21.88 6.91 4.20
C LEU A 265 -22.15 8.29 4.77
N ASN A 266 -22.65 8.38 6.01
CA ASN A 266 -22.84 9.67 6.65
C ASN A 266 -21.52 10.40 6.89
N PHE A 267 -20.50 9.69 7.34
CA PHE A 267 -19.17 10.30 7.51
C PHE A 267 -18.66 10.91 6.21
N ILE A 268 -18.81 10.20 5.09
CA ILE A 268 -18.43 10.72 3.77
C ILE A 268 -19.30 11.93 3.39
N HIS A 269 -20.61 11.90 3.66
CA HIS A 269 -21.50 13.00 3.37
C HIS A 269 -21.12 14.29 4.12
N GLU A 270 -20.76 14.18 5.39
CA GLU A 270 -20.30 15.33 6.20
C GLU A 270 -19.00 15.95 5.66
N HIS A 271 -18.16 15.16 4.98
CA HIS A 271 -16.91 15.63 4.41
C HIS A 271 -17.09 16.18 3.00
N ASN A 272 -17.82 15.46 2.14
CA ASN A 272 -18.00 15.87 0.74
C ASN A 272 -19.25 15.21 0.13
N GLU A 273 -20.24 16.02 -0.18
CA GLU A 273 -21.51 15.58 -0.80
C GLU A 273 -21.31 14.92 -2.18
N VAL A 274 -20.29 15.32 -2.91
CA VAL A 274 -20.02 14.75 -4.26
C VAL A 274 -19.51 13.32 -4.14
N TRP A 275 -18.55 13.08 -3.26
CA TRP A 275 -18.03 11.72 -3.03
C TRP A 275 -19.13 10.79 -2.50
N PHE A 276 -20.00 11.31 -1.64
CA PHE A 276 -21.15 10.58 -1.12
C PHE A 276 -22.05 10.02 -2.23
N LYS A 277 -22.36 10.82 -3.25
CA LYS A 277 -23.22 10.43 -4.39
C LYS A 277 -22.56 9.43 -5.36
N HIS A 278 -21.24 9.21 -5.25
CA HIS A 278 -20.49 8.35 -6.16
C HIS A 278 -20.05 7.03 -5.51
N VAL A 279 -20.46 6.73 -4.27
CA VAL A 279 -20.14 5.47 -3.62
C VAL A 279 -20.74 4.31 -4.40
N SER A 280 -19.92 3.30 -4.72
CA SER A 280 -20.37 2.10 -5.42
C SER A 280 -21.15 1.16 -4.49
N LYS A 281 -21.99 0.30 -5.05
CA LYS A 281 -22.60 -0.81 -4.30
C LYS A 281 -21.49 -1.59 -3.59
N PRO A 282 -21.60 -1.83 -2.26
CA PRO A 282 -20.55 -2.51 -1.52
C PRO A 282 -20.44 -3.99 -1.91
N ILE A 283 -19.23 -4.52 -1.83
CA ILE A 283 -18.99 -5.95 -1.94
C ILE A 283 -19.05 -6.53 -0.53
N ASN A 284 -19.96 -7.47 -0.29
CA ASN A 284 -20.03 -8.17 0.99
C ASN A 284 -19.02 -9.32 0.97
N VAL A 285 -18.03 -9.24 1.86
CA VAL A 285 -16.97 -10.25 1.95
C VAL A 285 -17.43 -11.35 2.90
N PHE A 286 -17.75 -12.51 2.33
CA PHE A 286 -18.07 -13.68 3.12
C PHE A 286 -16.79 -14.40 3.54
N GLN A 287 -16.69 -14.77 4.83
CA GLN A 287 -15.50 -15.42 5.39
C GLN A 287 -15.15 -16.75 4.71
N ASP A 288 -16.13 -17.41 4.09
CA ASP A 288 -15.92 -18.71 3.43
C ASP A 288 -15.21 -18.64 2.06
N GLU A 289 -15.15 -17.46 1.44
CA GLU A 289 -14.55 -17.27 0.12
C GLU A 289 -13.04 -17.01 0.17
N HIS A 290 -12.55 -16.53 1.30
CA HIS A 290 -11.17 -16.13 1.47
C HIS A 290 -10.48 -16.82 2.65
N MET A 291 -9.19 -17.08 2.50
CA MET A 291 -8.37 -17.61 3.57
C MET A 291 -8.10 -16.54 4.63
N ILE A 292 -8.38 -16.88 5.89
CA ILE A 292 -8.20 -15.95 7.02
C ILE A 292 -6.76 -16.03 7.53
N LEU A 293 -6.11 -14.87 7.65
CA LEU A 293 -4.74 -14.72 8.15
C LEU A 293 -4.79 -14.27 9.62
N PHE A 294 -4.61 -15.21 10.55
CA PHE A 294 -4.69 -14.97 11.99
C PHE A 294 -3.34 -14.63 12.63
N ASN A 295 -3.37 -14.12 13.86
CA ASN A 295 -2.21 -13.93 14.73
C ASN A 295 -1.08 -13.12 14.06
N ASP A 296 -1.41 -12.03 13.38
CA ASP A 296 -0.44 -11.15 12.72
C ASP A 296 0.38 -11.85 11.60
N ALA A 297 -0.22 -12.85 10.95
CA ALA A 297 0.43 -13.62 9.90
C ALA A 297 0.99 -12.73 8.77
N ILE A 298 0.34 -11.62 8.47
CA ILE A 298 0.76 -10.66 7.44
C ILE A 298 2.17 -10.14 7.74
N ASN A 299 2.42 -9.69 8.97
CA ASN A 299 3.74 -9.17 9.38
C ASN A 299 4.73 -10.31 9.63
N GLN A 300 4.29 -11.40 10.30
CA GLN A 300 5.18 -12.51 10.68
C GLN A 300 5.71 -13.28 9.46
N LEU A 301 4.93 -13.39 8.39
CA LEU A 301 5.38 -13.93 7.11
C LEU A 301 6.05 -12.89 6.21
N ASN A 302 6.12 -11.63 6.66
CA ASN A 302 6.66 -10.51 5.89
C ASN A 302 5.96 -10.32 4.54
N ILE A 303 4.62 -10.40 4.53
CA ILE A 303 3.82 -10.19 3.32
C ILE A 303 3.81 -8.71 2.93
N VAL A 304 3.54 -7.84 3.91
CA VAL A 304 3.64 -6.37 3.80
C VAL A 304 4.50 -5.88 4.96
N GLY A 305 5.41 -4.97 4.73
CA GLY A 305 6.30 -4.44 5.76
C GLY A 305 7.07 -3.23 5.29
N SER A 306 7.94 -2.70 6.17
CA SER A 306 8.72 -1.50 5.90
C SER A 306 9.95 -1.73 5.02
N GLN A 307 10.41 -2.96 4.84
CA GLN A 307 11.60 -3.27 4.05
C GLN A 307 11.49 -4.66 3.39
N ARG A 308 11.59 -4.70 2.05
CA ARG A 308 11.70 -5.91 1.24
C ARG A 308 10.67 -6.99 1.61
N SER A 309 9.40 -6.61 1.68
CA SER A 309 8.30 -7.54 1.88
C SER A 309 8.02 -8.37 0.62
N LEU A 310 7.17 -9.40 0.75
CA LEU A 310 6.75 -10.21 -0.41
C LEU A 310 6.07 -9.34 -1.48
N VAL A 311 5.24 -8.37 -1.06
CA VAL A 311 4.61 -7.40 -1.97
C VAL A 311 5.65 -6.55 -2.66
N ASP A 312 6.66 -6.04 -1.96
CA ASP A 312 7.69 -5.18 -2.57
C ASP A 312 8.50 -5.90 -3.65
N ILE A 313 8.69 -7.20 -3.49
CA ILE A 313 9.48 -8.04 -4.40
C ILE A 313 8.66 -8.50 -5.61
N LEU A 314 7.43 -8.97 -5.38
CA LEU A 314 6.63 -9.60 -6.41
C LEU A 314 5.67 -8.64 -7.12
N ASN A 315 5.33 -7.49 -6.51
CA ASN A 315 4.40 -6.53 -7.11
C ASN A 315 5.08 -5.67 -8.18
N ASN A 316 5.48 -6.31 -9.26
CA ASN A 316 6.03 -5.68 -10.44
C ASN A 316 4.93 -5.23 -11.43
N SER A 317 3.69 -5.02 -10.95
CA SER A 317 2.57 -4.53 -11.76
C SER A 317 2.91 -3.17 -12.38
N ILE A 318 2.49 -2.97 -13.60
CA ILE A 318 2.81 -1.77 -14.38
C ILE A 318 1.89 -0.62 -13.95
N THR A 319 0.58 -0.87 -13.88
CA THR A 319 -0.42 0.16 -13.63
C THR A 319 -0.63 0.37 -12.13
N PRO A 320 -1.02 1.59 -11.68
CA PRO A 320 -1.45 1.81 -10.31
C PRO A 320 -2.63 0.92 -9.89
N ILE A 321 -3.53 0.66 -10.83
CA ILE A 321 -4.69 -0.22 -10.68
C ILE A 321 -4.24 -1.66 -10.40
N GLY A 322 -3.29 -2.18 -11.19
CA GLY A 322 -2.71 -3.51 -11.02
C GLY A 322 -1.95 -3.65 -9.70
N LYS A 323 -1.21 -2.62 -9.29
CA LYS A 323 -0.47 -2.61 -8.00
C LYS A 323 -1.41 -2.77 -6.81
N ARG A 324 -2.55 -2.07 -6.79
CA ARG A 324 -3.56 -2.22 -5.74
C ARG A 324 -4.16 -3.62 -5.74
N TYR A 325 -4.56 -4.11 -6.91
CA TYR A 325 -5.16 -5.44 -7.05
C TYR A 325 -4.21 -6.57 -6.67
N PHE A 326 -2.92 -6.49 -7.04
CA PHE A 326 -1.91 -7.47 -6.68
C PHE A 326 -1.74 -7.59 -5.16
N LYS A 327 -1.68 -6.44 -4.46
CA LYS A 327 -1.62 -6.40 -3.00
C LYS A 327 -2.89 -6.98 -2.38
N GLU A 328 -4.06 -6.62 -2.88
CA GLU A 328 -5.35 -7.11 -2.42
C GLU A 328 -5.44 -8.65 -2.53
N ARG A 329 -5.01 -9.22 -3.65
CA ARG A 329 -4.99 -10.68 -3.88
C ARG A 329 -4.10 -11.43 -2.90
N LEU A 330 -2.93 -10.88 -2.54
CA LEU A 330 -2.04 -11.46 -1.54
C LEU A 330 -2.59 -11.37 -0.11
N LEU A 331 -3.31 -10.30 0.21
CA LEU A 331 -3.91 -10.11 1.54
C LEU A 331 -5.24 -10.84 1.72
N ASN A 332 -5.91 -11.17 0.62
CA ASN A 332 -7.19 -11.90 0.57
C ASN A 332 -7.07 -13.14 -0.34
N PRO A 333 -6.27 -14.15 0.03
CA PRO A 333 -6.12 -15.36 -0.78
C PRO A 333 -7.45 -16.10 -0.88
N LEU A 334 -7.70 -16.76 -2.01
CA LEU A 334 -8.95 -17.43 -2.30
C LEU A 334 -9.02 -18.84 -1.68
N CYS A 335 -10.24 -19.25 -1.31
CA CYS A 335 -10.56 -20.63 -0.99
C CYS A 335 -11.27 -21.37 -2.13
N ASN A 336 -11.85 -20.63 -3.07
CA ASN A 336 -12.57 -21.21 -4.19
C ASN A 336 -11.62 -21.82 -5.24
N GLU A 337 -11.67 -23.13 -5.44
CA GLU A 337 -10.80 -23.85 -6.35
C GLU A 337 -10.92 -23.38 -7.80
N SER A 338 -12.14 -23.14 -8.30
CA SER A 338 -12.38 -22.74 -9.68
C SER A 338 -11.72 -21.39 -10.00
N SER A 339 -11.83 -20.40 -9.09
CA SER A 339 -11.25 -19.08 -9.25
C SER A 339 -9.71 -19.11 -9.19
N ILE A 340 -9.15 -20.00 -8.37
CA ILE A 340 -7.69 -20.20 -8.29
C ILE A 340 -7.19 -20.83 -9.60
N LEU A 341 -7.85 -21.89 -10.08
CA LEU A 341 -7.48 -22.58 -11.33
C LEU A 341 -7.60 -21.66 -12.55
N GLU A 342 -8.60 -20.77 -12.56
CA GLU A 342 -8.73 -19.74 -13.61
C GLU A 342 -7.50 -18.82 -13.63
N SER A 343 -7.03 -18.37 -12.47
CA SER A 343 -5.82 -17.57 -12.36
C SER A 343 -4.59 -18.31 -12.89
N TYR A 344 -4.40 -19.57 -12.54
CA TYR A 344 -3.28 -20.38 -13.06
C TYR A 344 -3.35 -20.57 -14.57
N LYS A 345 -4.53 -20.88 -15.10
CA LYS A 345 -4.75 -21.01 -16.54
C LYS A 345 -4.41 -19.71 -17.26
N TYR A 346 -4.77 -18.59 -16.67
CA TYR A 346 -4.49 -17.29 -17.29
C TYR A 346 -2.99 -16.97 -17.28
N ILE A 347 -2.25 -17.30 -16.23
CA ILE A 347 -0.78 -17.18 -16.20
C ILE A 347 -0.15 -18.08 -17.28
N ASP A 348 -0.59 -19.34 -17.40
CA ASP A 348 -0.12 -20.26 -18.45
C ASP A 348 -0.34 -19.70 -19.87
N LEU A 349 -1.51 -19.08 -20.12
CA LEU A 349 -1.80 -18.43 -21.40
C LEU A 349 -0.87 -17.22 -21.67
N ASN A 350 -0.52 -16.47 -20.64
CA ASN A 350 0.40 -15.33 -20.77
C ASN A 350 1.86 -15.77 -20.99
N LEU A 351 2.26 -16.93 -20.48
CA LEU A 351 3.58 -17.51 -20.72
C LEU A 351 3.74 -18.02 -22.17
N LYS A 352 2.65 -18.48 -22.82
CA LYS A 352 2.69 -18.93 -24.20
C LYS A 352 3.09 -17.79 -25.13
N ASN A 353 4.09 -18.03 -25.96
CA ASN A 353 4.62 -17.06 -26.93
C ASN A 353 5.03 -15.73 -26.30
N GLU A 354 5.40 -15.74 -25.00
CA GLU A 354 5.77 -14.53 -24.24
C GLU A 354 4.71 -13.41 -24.32
N LYS A 355 3.43 -13.77 -24.39
CA LYS A 355 2.31 -12.82 -24.53
C LYS A 355 2.35 -11.71 -23.47
N TYR A 356 2.79 -12.05 -22.25
CA TYR A 356 2.92 -11.09 -21.15
C TYR A 356 3.79 -9.87 -21.50
N LYS A 357 4.83 -10.01 -22.34
CA LYS A 357 5.71 -8.88 -22.70
C LYS A 357 4.93 -7.81 -23.47
N ARG A 358 4.13 -8.23 -24.46
CA ARG A 358 3.29 -7.33 -25.26
C ARG A 358 2.20 -6.66 -24.41
N ILE A 359 1.58 -7.41 -23.49
CA ILE A 359 0.59 -6.87 -22.56
C ILE A 359 1.23 -5.79 -21.68
N ARG A 360 2.39 -6.09 -21.07
CA ARG A 360 3.10 -5.16 -20.20
C ARG A 360 3.54 -3.89 -20.92
N GLU A 361 3.92 -3.98 -22.19
CA GLU A 361 4.24 -2.81 -23.02
C GLU A 361 3.03 -1.88 -23.17
N VAL A 362 1.85 -2.40 -23.51
CA VAL A 362 0.62 -1.60 -23.63
C VAL A 362 0.18 -1.02 -22.29
N LEU A 363 0.32 -1.77 -21.20
CA LEU A 363 -0.03 -1.32 -19.85
C LEU A 363 0.75 -0.07 -19.40
N THR A 364 1.94 0.19 -19.93
CA THR A 364 2.73 1.39 -19.59
C THR A 364 2.03 2.70 -19.93
N SER A 365 1.12 2.69 -20.88
CA SER A 365 0.36 3.87 -21.32
C SER A 365 -0.97 4.05 -20.56
N ILE A 366 -1.30 3.14 -19.65
CA ILE A 366 -2.56 3.18 -18.89
C ILE A 366 -2.35 3.91 -17.56
N CYS A 367 -3.08 5.00 -17.39
CA CYS A 367 -3.10 5.78 -16.16
C CYS A 367 -4.09 5.20 -15.12
N ASP A 368 -4.18 5.86 -13.97
CA ASP A 368 -5.15 5.50 -12.93
C ASP A 368 -6.58 5.93 -13.28
N MET A 369 -7.17 5.25 -14.28
CA MET A 369 -8.52 5.54 -14.77
C MET A 369 -9.57 5.43 -13.67
N GLU A 370 -9.36 4.53 -12.71
CA GLU A 370 -10.25 4.29 -11.58
C GLU A 370 -10.43 5.53 -10.71
N ARG A 371 -9.35 6.28 -10.48
CA ARG A 371 -9.37 7.54 -9.73
C ARG A 371 -9.77 8.73 -10.59
N LEU A 372 -9.34 8.76 -11.84
CA LEU A 372 -9.60 9.90 -12.72
C LEU A 372 -11.08 10.03 -13.08
N ILE A 373 -11.78 8.93 -13.36
CA ILE A 373 -13.21 8.96 -13.72
C ILE A 373 -14.09 9.58 -12.63
N ARG A 374 -13.62 9.68 -11.40
CA ARG A 374 -14.38 10.21 -10.26
C ARG A 374 -14.04 11.65 -9.90
N ARG A 375 -13.07 12.26 -10.57
CA ARG A 375 -12.73 13.67 -10.35
C ARG A 375 -13.74 14.59 -11.02
N GLN A 376 -14.18 15.63 -10.33
CA GLN A 376 -15.08 16.64 -10.88
C GLN A 376 -14.46 17.44 -12.01
N ILE A 377 -13.17 17.73 -11.90
CA ILE A 377 -12.40 18.50 -12.88
C ILE A 377 -11.11 17.75 -13.18
N LEU A 378 -10.84 17.53 -14.44
CA LEU A 378 -9.59 16.99 -14.95
C LEU A 378 -8.79 18.12 -15.62
N SER A 379 -7.48 18.14 -15.45
CA SER A 379 -6.66 19.01 -16.30
C SER A 379 -6.62 18.47 -17.73
N PRO A 380 -6.33 19.30 -18.75
CA PRO A 380 -6.18 18.82 -20.13
C PRO A 380 -5.21 17.65 -20.25
N ALA A 381 -4.08 17.69 -19.55
CA ALA A 381 -3.11 16.61 -19.51
C ALA A 381 -3.68 15.31 -18.92
N GLN A 382 -4.48 15.40 -17.84
CA GLN A 382 -5.16 14.25 -17.25
C GLN A 382 -6.22 13.67 -18.18
N LEU A 383 -6.96 14.53 -18.87
CA LEU A 383 -7.96 14.12 -19.84
C LEU A 383 -7.32 13.41 -21.05
N ASN A 384 -6.18 13.90 -21.51
CA ASN A 384 -5.40 13.27 -22.59
C ASN A 384 -4.86 11.88 -22.15
N THR A 385 -4.30 11.78 -20.94
CA THR A 385 -3.83 10.47 -20.43
C THR A 385 -4.99 9.49 -20.21
N PHE A 386 -6.15 9.98 -19.81
CA PHE A 386 -7.36 9.17 -19.69
C PHE A 386 -7.82 8.65 -21.05
N TYR A 387 -7.88 9.51 -22.06
CA TYR A 387 -8.21 9.13 -23.44
C TYR A 387 -7.22 8.09 -24.00
N THR A 388 -5.91 8.33 -23.83
CA THR A 388 -4.87 7.37 -24.22
C THR A 388 -5.06 6.02 -23.56
N SER A 389 -5.49 6.00 -22.30
CA SER A 389 -5.76 4.77 -21.56
C SER A 389 -6.97 4.00 -22.10
N LEU A 390 -8.03 4.70 -22.55
CA LEU A 390 -9.16 4.06 -23.25
C LEU A 390 -8.70 3.38 -24.55
N GLN A 391 -7.87 4.08 -25.34
CA GLN A 391 -7.30 3.51 -26.57
C GLN A 391 -6.43 2.28 -26.29
N SER A 392 -5.57 2.37 -25.28
CA SER A 392 -4.69 1.26 -24.88
C SER A 392 -5.48 0.08 -24.35
N THR A 393 -6.57 0.32 -23.63
CA THR A 393 -7.49 -0.74 -23.21
C THR A 393 -8.12 -1.44 -24.41
N LEU A 394 -8.51 -0.68 -25.44
CA LEU A 394 -9.02 -1.26 -26.69
C LEU A 394 -7.94 -2.09 -27.44
N VAL A 395 -6.67 -1.71 -27.36
CA VAL A 395 -5.56 -2.52 -27.90
C VAL A 395 -5.41 -3.82 -27.11
N LEU A 396 -5.51 -3.78 -25.77
CA LEU A 396 -5.48 -4.97 -24.93
C LEU A 396 -6.57 -5.97 -25.29
N THR A 397 -7.80 -5.51 -25.60
CA THR A 397 -8.89 -6.42 -26.01
C THR A 397 -8.62 -7.15 -27.32
N LYS A 398 -7.74 -6.62 -28.18
CA LYS A 398 -7.29 -7.29 -29.42
C LYS A 398 -6.18 -8.31 -29.18
N ILE A 399 -5.39 -8.13 -28.12
CA ILE A 399 -4.34 -9.06 -27.74
C ILE A 399 -4.92 -10.28 -26.99
N ASP A 400 -5.98 -10.06 -26.24
CA ASP A 400 -6.63 -11.08 -25.42
C ASP A 400 -7.85 -11.69 -26.15
N GLU A 401 -7.69 -12.92 -26.63
CA GLU A 401 -8.72 -13.66 -27.35
C GLU A 401 -9.87 -14.14 -26.46
N THR A 402 -9.69 -14.11 -25.13
CA THR A 402 -10.68 -14.59 -24.15
C THR A 402 -11.70 -13.51 -23.76
N HIS A 403 -11.53 -12.30 -24.27
CA HIS A 403 -12.32 -11.12 -23.86
C HIS A 403 -13.73 -11.08 -24.47
N PRO A 404 -14.76 -10.59 -23.70
CA PRO A 404 -16.09 -10.30 -24.25
C PRO A 404 -16.04 -9.24 -25.35
N LYS A 405 -16.47 -9.57 -26.56
CA LYS A 405 -16.49 -8.66 -27.73
C LYS A 405 -17.36 -7.41 -27.46
N GLU A 406 -18.33 -7.50 -26.59
CA GLU A 406 -19.26 -6.43 -26.22
C GLU A 406 -18.54 -5.21 -25.63
N MET A 407 -17.57 -5.41 -24.72
CA MET A 407 -16.82 -4.30 -24.11
C MET A 407 -15.99 -3.52 -25.15
N ALA A 408 -15.45 -4.21 -26.16
CA ALA A 408 -14.71 -3.55 -27.24
C ALA A 408 -15.61 -2.65 -28.10
N VAL A 409 -16.89 -3.04 -28.32
CA VAL A 409 -17.86 -2.23 -29.03
C VAL A 409 -18.20 -0.98 -28.22
N GLU A 410 -18.54 -1.15 -26.94
CA GLU A 410 -18.86 -0.03 -26.04
C GLU A 410 -17.66 0.93 -25.86
N LEU A 411 -16.42 0.40 -25.79
CA LEU A 411 -15.22 1.22 -25.75
C LEU A 411 -15.05 2.07 -27.01
N ASN A 412 -15.33 1.51 -28.20
CA ASN A 412 -15.30 2.28 -29.45
C ASN A 412 -16.34 3.40 -29.46
N GLU A 413 -17.55 3.14 -28.95
CA GLU A 413 -18.59 4.17 -28.80
C GLU A 413 -18.16 5.27 -27.82
N CYS A 414 -17.58 4.90 -26.70
CA CYS A 414 -17.03 5.83 -25.70
C CYS A 414 -15.92 6.72 -26.31
N ILE A 415 -14.99 6.12 -27.01
CA ILE A 415 -13.91 6.83 -27.73
C ILE A 415 -14.50 7.77 -28.78
N ARG A 416 -15.49 7.34 -29.55
CA ARG A 416 -16.16 8.18 -30.55
C ARG A 416 -16.85 9.36 -29.88
N TYR A 417 -17.63 9.13 -28.80
CA TYR A 417 -18.27 10.20 -28.04
C TYR A 417 -17.28 11.28 -27.58
N PHE A 418 -16.05 10.86 -27.17
CA PHE A 418 -14.96 11.76 -26.79
C PHE A 418 -14.45 12.55 -27.99
N LEU A 419 -14.18 11.87 -29.10
CA LEU A 419 -13.63 12.46 -30.32
C LEU A 419 -14.60 13.41 -31.05
N ASP A 420 -15.90 13.23 -30.88
CA ASP A 420 -16.91 14.11 -31.47
C ASP A 420 -16.92 15.50 -30.82
N ARG A 421 -16.42 15.63 -29.61
CA ARG A 421 -16.48 16.85 -28.78
C ARG A 421 -15.13 17.52 -28.54
N ILE A 422 -14.07 16.72 -28.38
CA ILE A 422 -12.74 17.17 -27.99
C ILE A 422 -11.80 17.15 -29.20
N ASP A 423 -11.04 18.22 -29.36
CA ASP A 423 -9.96 18.32 -30.34
C ASP A 423 -8.64 17.81 -29.70
N LEU A 424 -8.17 16.67 -30.17
CA LEU A 424 -6.96 16.05 -29.61
C LEU A 424 -5.71 16.89 -29.84
N SER A 425 -5.63 17.63 -30.93
CA SER A 425 -4.46 18.48 -31.23
C SER A 425 -4.36 19.65 -30.26
N LYS A 426 -5.50 20.23 -29.92
CA LYS A 426 -5.62 21.26 -28.91
C LYS A 426 -5.39 20.69 -27.50
N LEU A 427 -5.95 19.52 -27.20
CA LEU A 427 -5.84 18.86 -25.90
C LEU A 427 -4.37 18.62 -25.45
N VAL A 428 -3.49 18.29 -26.38
CA VAL A 428 -2.07 18.03 -26.09
C VAL A 428 -1.31 19.31 -25.71
N THR A 429 -1.69 20.44 -26.28
CA THR A 429 -0.99 21.73 -26.09
C THR A 429 -1.67 22.66 -25.08
N ALA A 430 -2.94 22.39 -24.75
CA ALA A 430 -3.74 23.23 -23.87
C ALA A 430 -3.18 23.27 -22.44
N SER A 431 -3.02 24.46 -21.90
CA SER A 431 -2.73 24.69 -20.48
C SER A 431 -4.01 24.81 -19.64
N THR A 432 -5.11 25.21 -20.27
CA THR A 432 -6.44 25.40 -19.66
C THR A 432 -7.49 24.55 -20.40
N TYR A 433 -8.65 24.35 -19.78
CA TYR A 433 -9.78 23.59 -20.38
C TYR A 433 -10.57 24.41 -21.43
N GLU A 434 -10.22 25.67 -21.62
CA GLU A 434 -10.95 26.58 -22.51
C GLU A 434 -10.69 26.29 -24.00
N ASP A 435 -9.52 25.77 -24.33
CA ASP A 435 -9.05 25.56 -25.71
C ASP A 435 -9.15 24.10 -26.20
N ILE A 436 -9.96 23.24 -25.59
CA ILE A 436 -9.92 21.79 -25.90
C ILE A 436 -11.08 21.31 -26.77
N PHE A 437 -12.12 22.11 -26.94
CA PHE A 437 -13.31 21.71 -27.69
C PHE A 437 -13.12 21.89 -29.21
N LYS A 438 -13.89 21.11 -29.97
CA LYS A 438 -14.05 21.33 -31.40
C LYS A 438 -14.88 22.58 -31.67
N GLU A 439 -14.50 23.35 -32.69
CA GLU A 439 -15.17 24.62 -33.03
C GLU A 439 -16.67 24.48 -33.28
N GLU A 440 -17.09 23.38 -33.92
CA GLU A 440 -18.52 23.11 -34.17
C GLU A 440 -19.31 22.95 -32.88
N HIS A 441 -18.76 22.25 -31.90
CA HIS A 441 -19.41 22.00 -30.61
C HIS A 441 -19.39 23.25 -29.71
N GLU A 442 -18.32 24.02 -29.80
CA GLU A 442 -18.15 25.28 -29.11
C GLU A 442 -19.13 26.35 -29.63
N GLN A 443 -19.28 26.47 -30.95
CA GLN A 443 -20.23 27.40 -31.56
C GLN A 443 -21.68 27.07 -31.20
N GLU A 444 -22.06 25.80 -31.17
CA GLU A 444 -23.43 25.35 -30.84
C GLU A 444 -23.82 25.74 -29.40
N LEU A 445 -22.91 25.54 -28.43
CA LEU A 445 -23.19 25.72 -27.01
C LEU A 445 -22.92 27.15 -26.49
N CYS A 446 -21.95 27.86 -27.07
CA CYS A 446 -21.61 29.23 -26.67
C CYS A 446 -22.43 30.32 -27.42
N ASN A 447 -23.48 29.96 -28.13
CA ASN A 447 -24.40 30.89 -28.81
C ASN A 447 -23.71 31.97 -29.67
N GLY A 448 -22.63 31.60 -30.35
CA GLY A 448 -21.90 32.51 -31.22
C GLY A 448 -20.99 33.52 -30.49
N LYS A 449 -20.85 33.48 -29.18
CA LYS A 449 -20.00 34.41 -28.40
C LYS A 449 -18.53 34.34 -28.78
N ALA A 450 -18.04 33.17 -29.18
CA ALA A 450 -16.70 33.04 -29.72
C ALA A 450 -16.45 33.93 -30.94
N SER A 451 -17.39 33.96 -31.88
CA SER A 451 -17.32 34.80 -33.09
C SER A 451 -17.48 36.28 -32.74
N GLU A 452 -18.33 36.60 -31.76
CA GLU A 452 -18.51 37.97 -31.26
C GLU A 452 -17.21 38.48 -30.59
N LEU A 453 -16.61 37.67 -29.72
CA LEU A 453 -15.33 37.99 -29.06
C LEU A 453 -14.19 38.21 -30.10
N LYS A 454 -14.09 37.31 -31.08
CA LYS A 454 -13.14 37.44 -32.19
C LYS A 454 -13.31 38.71 -32.95
N SER A 455 -14.56 39.05 -33.31
CA SER A 455 -14.87 40.30 -34.01
C SER A 455 -14.47 41.52 -33.17
N LYS A 456 -14.68 41.51 -31.85
CA LYS A 456 -14.28 42.66 -31.00
C LYS A 456 -12.76 42.72 -30.86
N ILE A 457 -12.05 41.61 -30.78
CA ILE A 457 -10.56 41.57 -30.78
C ILE A 457 -10.03 42.09 -32.11
N ASP A 458 -10.59 41.66 -33.25
CA ASP A 458 -10.22 42.16 -34.55
C ASP A 458 -10.41 43.69 -34.66
N ASN A 459 -11.47 44.24 -34.04
CA ASN A 459 -11.71 45.70 -33.95
C ASN A 459 -10.63 46.38 -33.07
N ILE A 460 -10.20 45.81 -31.98
CA ILE A 460 -9.09 46.31 -31.17
C ILE A 460 -7.78 46.31 -32.00
N GLU A 461 -7.50 45.23 -32.73
CA GLU A 461 -6.31 45.18 -33.58
C GLU A 461 -6.37 46.22 -34.72
N LEU A 462 -7.55 46.46 -35.30
CA LEU A 462 -7.74 47.48 -36.34
C LEU A 462 -7.53 48.87 -35.74
N TYR A 463 -8.11 49.15 -34.57
CA TYR A 463 -7.89 50.39 -33.87
C TYR A 463 -6.40 50.58 -33.50
N PHE A 464 -5.74 49.55 -33.04
CA PHE A 464 -4.30 49.59 -32.77
C PHE A 464 -3.48 49.95 -33.99
N LYS A 465 -3.76 49.38 -35.16
CA LYS A 465 -3.08 49.72 -36.42
C LYS A 465 -3.23 51.19 -36.80
N THR A 466 -4.33 51.81 -36.42
CA THR A 466 -4.53 53.28 -36.61
C THR A 466 -3.64 54.07 -35.67
N ILE A 467 -3.64 53.75 -34.39
CA ILE A 467 -2.81 54.35 -33.37
C ILE A 467 -1.30 54.12 -33.63
N GLU A 468 -0.94 52.91 -34.05
CA GLU A 468 0.45 52.55 -34.39
C GLU A 468 0.99 53.44 -35.54
N ARG A 469 0.18 53.74 -36.56
CA ARG A 469 0.52 54.67 -37.67
C ARG A 469 0.57 56.12 -37.17
N GLU A 470 -0.38 56.55 -36.37
CA GLU A 470 -0.42 57.87 -35.78
C GLU A 470 0.78 58.13 -34.87
N LEU A 471 1.31 57.14 -34.18
CA LEU A 471 2.47 57.21 -33.29
C LEU A 471 3.78 56.69 -33.88
N ASP A 472 3.95 56.81 -35.18
CA ASP A 472 5.18 56.46 -35.94
C ASP A 472 5.72 55.05 -35.67
N TYR A 473 4.84 54.06 -35.43
CA TYR A 473 5.19 52.67 -35.10
C TYR A 473 6.02 52.52 -33.82
N PHE A 474 5.88 53.45 -32.86
CA PHE A 474 6.64 53.46 -31.60
C PHE A 474 5.90 52.73 -30.47
N VAL A 475 4.71 52.26 -30.69
CA VAL A 475 3.87 51.56 -29.73
C VAL A 475 3.71 50.06 -30.11
N LYS A 476 3.37 49.24 -29.12
CA LYS A 476 3.01 47.83 -29.30
C LYS A 476 1.74 47.56 -28.53
N LEU A 477 0.91 46.65 -29.06
CA LEU A 477 -0.23 46.13 -28.37
C LEU A 477 0.23 44.93 -27.50
N GLU A 478 -0.09 44.99 -26.22
CA GLU A 478 0.17 43.88 -25.27
C GLU A 478 -1.13 43.53 -24.55
N TYR A 479 -1.20 42.36 -24.02
CA TYR A 479 -2.34 41.86 -23.26
C TYR A 479 -1.90 41.38 -21.88
N SER A 480 -2.70 41.59 -20.87
CA SER A 480 -2.58 40.97 -19.55
C SER A 480 -3.94 40.53 -19.01
N ASP A 481 -3.99 39.45 -18.26
CA ASP A 481 -5.23 38.88 -17.71
C ASP A 481 -5.97 39.84 -16.78
N LYS A 482 -5.25 40.77 -16.15
CA LYS A 482 -5.78 41.75 -15.20
C LYS A 482 -6.38 42.99 -15.87
N ASP A 483 -5.71 43.52 -16.88
CA ASP A 483 -5.99 44.82 -17.44
C ASP A 483 -6.44 44.78 -18.91
N GLY A 484 -6.57 43.55 -19.50
CA GLY A 484 -6.88 43.33 -20.89
C GLY A 484 -5.81 43.82 -21.85
N TYR A 485 -6.22 44.36 -23.01
CA TYR A 485 -5.32 44.92 -24.00
C TYR A 485 -4.88 46.31 -23.60
N TYR A 486 -3.61 46.68 -23.89
CA TYR A 486 -3.06 48.00 -23.65
C TYR A 486 -1.88 48.25 -24.59
N PHE A 487 -1.55 49.53 -24.77
CA PHE A 487 -0.41 49.91 -25.60
C PHE A 487 0.82 50.07 -24.73
N THR A 488 1.98 49.64 -25.24
CA THR A 488 3.27 49.82 -24.56
C THR A 488 4.27 50.54 -25.45
N THR A 489 5.13 51.33 -24.85
CA THR A 489 6.27 51.97 -25.54
C THR A 489 7.48 52.00 -24.60
N THR A 490 8.69 52.00 -25.20
CA THR A 490 9.92 52.13 -24.40
C THR A 490 10.14 53.58 -23.99
N HIS A 491 10.84 53.82 -22.87
CA HIS A 491 11.17 55.15 -22.38
C HIS A 491 11.85 56.02 -23.46
N LYS A 492 12.74 55.45 -24.29
CA LYS A 492 13.43 56.16 -25.38
C LYS A 492 12.43 56.59 -26.46
N ARG A 493 11.56 55.71 -26.90
CA ARG A 493 10.52 55.97 -27.91
C ARG A 493 9.48 56.97 -27.41
N PHE A 494 9.07 56.84 -26.17
CA PHE A 494 8.18 57.80 -25.52
C PHE A 494 8.80 59.25 -25.53
N SER A 495 10.08 59.38 -25.17
CA SER A 495 10.77 60.66 -25.18
C SER A 495 10.89 61.24 -26.61
N GLU A 496 11.01 60.38 -27.64
CA GLU A 496 11.01 60.83 -29.06
C GLU A 496 9.61 61.27 -29.50
N LEU A 497 8.54 60.61 -29.11
CA LEU A 497 7.16 61.02 -29.38
C LEU A 497 6.87 62.41 -28.79
N VAL A 498 7.24 62.62 -27.55
CA VAL A 498 7.10 63.92 -26.89
C VAL A 498 7.92 65.03 -27.62
N LYS A 499 9.16 64.72 -28.05
CA LYS A 499 9.99 65.66 -28.81
C LYS A 499 9.44 66.02 -30.20
N LYS A 500 8.74 65.07 -30.82
CA LYS A 500 8.10 65.24 -32.12
C LYS A 500 6.78 66.07 -32.02
N GLY A 501 6.33 66.43 -30.83
CA GLY A 501 5.15 67.23 -30.59
C GLY A 501 3.81 66.45 -30.62
N TYR A 502 3.84 65.11 -30.49
CA TYR A 502 2.62 64.34 -30.35
C TYR A 502 1.89 64.69 -29.04
N ARG A 503 0.54 64.79 -29.08
CA ARG A 503 -0.28 65.13 -27.92
C ARG A 503 -0.42 63.92 -27.00
N MET A 504 0.61 63.63 -26.22
CA MET A 504 0.63 62.53 -25.26
C MET A 504 -0.35 62.75 -24.09
N GLU A 505 -0.92 63.95 -23.95
CA GLU A 505 -1.99 64.27 -22.95
C GLU A 505 -3.31 63.56 -23.24
N GLU A 506 -3.55 63.17 -24.52
CA GLU A 506 -4.75 62.40 -24.92
C GLU A 506 -4.66 60.91 -24.52
N TYR A 507 -3.49 60.50 -24.06
CA TYR A 507 -3.25 59.15 -23.59
C TYR A 507 -2.91 59.16 -22.09
N ASN A 508 -3.58 58.34 -21.32
CA ASN A 508 -3.24 58.10 -19.92
C ASN A 508 -1.91 57.35 -19.86
N CYS A 509 -0.83 58.07 -19.59
CA CYS A 509 0.52 57.51 -19.64
C CYS A 509 1.00 57.11 -18.25
N VAL A 510 1.12 55.82 -17.98
CA VAL A 510 1.61 55.30 -16.71
C VAL A 510 2.94 54.59 -16.90
N GLN A 511 3.95 54.98 -16.12
CA GLN A 511 5.25 54.29 -16.13
C GLN A 511 5.09 52.91 -15.47
N GLN A 512 5.19 51.83 -16.25
CA GLN A 512 5.03 50.46 -15.76
C GLN A 512 6.33 49.89 -15.19
N THR A 513 7.44 50.19 -15.87
CA THR A 513 8.80 49.82 -15.41
C THR A 513 9.76 51.02 -15.68
N LYS A 514 11.00 50.90 -15.19
CA LYS A 514 12.04 51.92 -15.50
C LYS A 514 12.29 52.08 -17.01
N SER A 515 11.90 51.13 -17.82
CA SER A 515 12.17 51.08 -19.26
C SER A 515 10.92 51.16 -20.14
N GLN A 516 9.72 51.07 -19.61
CA GLN A 516 8.45 51.00 -20.37
C GLN A 516 7.34 51.86 -19.80
N TYR A 517 6.61 52.48 -20.70
CA TYR A 517 5.35 53.21 -20.43
C TYR A 517 4.17 52.47 -20.99
N ARG A 518 3.07 52.45 -20.24
CA ARG A 518 1.76 52.05 -20.68
C ARG A 518 0.94 53.24 -21.09
N LEU A 519 0.27 53.13 -22.25
CA LEU A 519 -0.55 54.20 -22.85
C LEU A 519 -1.99 53.66 -22.98
N VAL A 520 -2.97 54.41 -22.56
CA VAL A 520 -4.39 54.06 -22.69
C VAL A 520 -5.16 55.31 -23.11
N SER A 521 -5.91 55.25 -24.23
CA SER A 521 -6.84 56.31 -24.63
C SER A 521 -8.21 56.07 -24.05
N GLU A 522 -8.98 57.15 -23.78
CA GLU A 522 -10.34 57.00 -23.24
C GLU A 522 -11.24 56.17 -24.16
N ALA A 523 -11.17 56.38 -25.48
CA ALA A 523 -11.92 55.63 -26.46
C ALA A 523 -11.54 54.12 -26.44
N PHE A 524 -10.30 53.77 -26.10
CA PHE A 524 -9.83 52.39 -26.02
C PHE A 524 -10.32 51.68 -24.76
N ILE A 525 -10.54 52.41 -23.67
CA ILE A 525 -11.03 51.83 -22.41
C ILE A 525 -12.38 51.15 -22.65
N GLU A 526 -13.32 51.80 -23.31
CA GLU A 526 -14.66 51.24 -23.58
C GLU A 526 -14.58 49.94 -24.40
N TYR A 527 -13.77 49.92 -25.48
CA TYR A 527 -13.55 48.71 -26.27
C TYR A 527 -12.91 47.60 -25.45
N ASN A 528 -11.94 47.93 -24.60
CA ASN A 528 -11.22 46.95 -23.77
C ASN A 528 -12.10 46.40 -22.67
N ASP A 529 -12.89 47.23 -21.97
CA ASP A 529 -13.84 46.80 -20.93
C ASP A 529 -14.91 45.86 -21.48
N ASP A 530 -15.43 46.15 -22.67
CA ASP A 530 -16.35 45.26 -23.40
C ASP A 530 -15.70 43.89 -23.68
N VAL A 531 -14.46 43.86 -24.14
CA VAL A 531 -13.75 42.64 -24.44
C VAL A 531 -13.45 41.84 -23.16
N ILE A 532 -13.02 42.50 -22.09
CA ILE A 532 -12.78 41.88 -20.79
C ILE A 532 -14.08 41.24 -20.26
N ALA A 533 -15.19 41.99 -20.30
CA ALA A 533 -16.47 41.48 -19.86
C ALA A 533 -16.93 40.24 -20.69
N LEU A 534 -16.80 40.30 -22.02
CA LEU A 534 -17.14 39.18 -22.91
C LEU A 534 -16.20 38.00 -22.75
N MET A 535 -14.90 38.22 -22.54
CA MET A 535 -13.93 37.15 -22.22
C MET A 535 -14.29 36.44 -20.92
N SER A 536 -14.64 37.18 -19.86
CA SER A 536 -15.05 36.63 -18.58
C SER A 536 -16.32 35.79 -18.71
N GLU A 537 -17.30 36.28 -19.45
CA GLU A 537 -18.53 35.54 -19.71
C GLU A 537 -18.29 34.28 -20.56
N TYR A 538 -17.46 34.38 -21.58
CA TYR A 538 -17.11 33.27 -22.46
C TYR A 538 -16.32 32.19 -21.69
N SER A 539 -15.33 32.59 -20.89
CA SER A 539 -14.58 31.67 -20.01
C SER A 539 -15.51 30.93 -19.04
N THR A 540 -16.49 31.67 -18.46
CA THR A 540 -17.50 31.06 -17.56
C THR A 540 -18.38 30.04 -18.30
N LEU A 541 -18.77 30.31 -19.53
CA LEU A 541 -19.53 29.38 -20.38
C LEU A 541 -18.72 28.14 -20.72
N LEU A 542 -17.45 28.31 -21.14
CA LEU A 542 -16.53 27.20 -21.43
C LEU A 542 -16.30 26.31 -20.21
N LYS A 543 -16.13 26.93 -19.04
CA LYS A 543 -16.01 26.19 -17.79
C LYS A 543 -17.26 25.37 -17.50
N THR A 544 -18.44 25.95 -17.65
CA THR A 544 -19.72 25.27 -17.47
C THR A 544 -19.87 24.13 -18.47
N MET A 545 -19.55 24.38 -19.74
CA MET A 545 -19.55 23.39 -20.81
C MET A 545 -18.60 22.21 -20.48
N TYR A 546 -17.41 22.51 -19.94
CA TYR A 546 -16.45 21.49 -19.55
C TYR A 546 -16.96 20.62 -18.39
N VAL A 547 -17.49 21.25 -17.35
CA VAL A 547 -18.09 20.54 -16.21
C VAL A 547 -19.24 19.65 -16.68
N ASN A 548 -20.15 20.16 -17.50
CA ASN A 548 -21.26 19.41 -18.06
C ASN A 548 -20.79 18.23 -18.93
N PHE A 549 -19.72 18.42 -19.70
CA PHE A 549 -19.11 17.33 -20.47
C PHE A 549 -18.61 16.22 -19.56
N ILE A 550 -17.84 16.56 -18.51
CA ILE A 550 -17.30 15.58 -17.54
C ILE A 550 -18.45 14.86 -16.82
N GLU A 551 -19.45 15.57 -16.32
CA GLU A 551 -20.60 14.97 -15.64
C GLU A 551 -21.39 14.03 -16.56
N THR A 552 -21.66 14.45 -17.80
CA THR A 552 -22.37 13.62 -18.78
C THR A 552 -21.56 12.38 -19.14
N PHE A 553 -20.24 12.54 -19.31
CA PHE A 553 -19.32 11.43 -19.57
C PHE A 553 -19.32 10.44 -18.42
N GLN A 554 -19.20 10.91 -17.18
CA GLN A 554 -19.23 10.09 -15.97
C GLN A 554 -20.56 9.34 -15.84
N ASN A 555 -21.69 10.03 -15.93
CA ASN A 555 -23.00 9.41 -15.81
C ASN A 555 -23.23 8.30 -16.84
N ARG A 556 -22.68 8.45 -18.05
CA ARG A 556 -22.86 7.49 -19.15
C ARG A 556 -21.88 6.33 -19.12
N TYR A 557 -20.61 6.59 -18.76
CA TYR A 557 -19.52 5.63 -19.00
C TYR A 557 -18.82 5.13 -17.75
N THR A 558 -19.18 5.54 -16.53
CA THR A 558 -18.53 5.07 -15.30
C THR A 558 -18.61 3.54 -15.17
N GLU A 559 -19.73 2.93 -15.52
CA GLU A 559 -19.88 1.47 -15.44
C GLU A 559 -18.97 0.76 -16.45
N LEU A 560 -18.89 1.24 -17.68
CA LEU A 560 -17.95 0.74 -18.68
C LEU A 560 -16.50 0.87 -18.19
N VAL A 561 -16.13 2.05 -17.66
CA VAL A 561 -14.78 2.29 -17.13
C VAL A 561 -14.49 1.36 -15.95
N ASN A 562 -15.43 1.10 -15.06
CA ASN A 562 -15.26 0.13 -13.97
C ASN A 562 -15.02 -1.29 -14.50
N ARG A 563 -15.70 -1.72 -15.55
CA ARG A 563 -15.43 -3.01 -16.21
C ARG A 563 -14.04 -3.02 -16.86
N CYS A 564 -13.63 -1.92 -17.50
CA CYS A 564 -12.28 -1.76 -18.03
C CYS A 564 -11.23 -1.85 -16.91
N VAL A 565 -11.46 -1.20 -15.78
CA VAL A 565 -10.59 -1.27 -14.59
C VAL A 565 -10.43 -2.71 -14.12
N SER A 566 -11.52 -3.46 -13.96
CA SER A 566 -11.46 -4.88 -13.56
C SER A 566 -10.70 -5.73 -14.59
N TYR A 567 -10.89 -5.45 -15.87
CA TYR A 567 -10.16 -6.10 -16.95
C TYR A 567 -8.65 -5.78 -16.90
N ILE A 568 -8.28 -4.50 -16.72
CA ILE A 568 -6.88 -4.07 -16.58
C ILE A 568 -6.23 -4.72 -15.35
N GLN A 569 -6.95 -4.80 -14.22
CA GLN A 569 -6.49 -5.49 -13.00
C GLN A 569 -6.11 -6.93 -13.30
N TRP A 570 -6.97 -7.64 -14.00
CA TRP A 570 -6.76 -9.03 -14.38
C TRP A 570 -5.58 -9.20 -15.35
N MET A 571 -5.50 -8.35 -16.39
CA MET A 571 -4.42 -8.34 -17.37
C MET A 571 -3.05 -8.05 -16.73
N ASP A 572 -3.00 -7.03 -15.87
CA ASP A 572 -1.74 -6.66 -15.20
C ASP A 572 -1.33 -7.73 -14.18
N PHE A 573 -2.26 -8.27 -13.40
CA PHE A 573 -1.99 -9.37 -12.48
C PHE A 573 -1.45 -10.60 -13.21
N GLY A 574 -2.11 -11.05 -14.27
CA GLY A 574 -1.69 -12.23 -15.03
C GLY A 574 -0.33 -12.05 -15.72
N SER A 575 -0.11 -10.87 -16.34
CA SER A 575 1.17 -10.58 -17.02
C SER A 575 2.32 -10.39 -16.01
N THR A 576 2.05 -9.81 -14.84
CA THR A 576 3.03 -9.68 -13.76
C THR A 576 3.43 -11.03 -13.22
N ASN A 577 2.46 -11.93 -12.94
CA ASN A 577 2.77 -13.27 -12.45
C ASN A 577 3.48 -14.13 -13.50
N ALA A 578 3.16 -13.97 -14.77
CA ALA A 578 3.91 -14.63 -15.86
C ALA A 578 5.37 -14.12 -15.91
N SER A 579 5.58 -12.80 -15.81
CA SER A 579 6.93 -12.22 -15.72
C SER A 579 7.70 -12.74 -14.51
N ASN A 580 7.09 -12.70 -13.33
CA ASN A 580 7.68 -13.19 -12.08
C ASN A 580 8.01 -14.69 -12.15
N SER A 581 7.16 -15.48 -12.83
CA SER A 581 7.39 -16.93 -12.98
C SER A 581 8.66 -17.23 -13.77
N VAL A 582 8.97 -16.41 -14.77
CA VAL A 582 10.21 -16.54 -15.55
C VAL A 582 11.40 -15.98 -14.77
N GLU A 583 11.24 -14.81 -14.16
CA GLU A 583 12.32 -14.10 -13.47
C GLU A 583 12.78 -14.85 -12.21
N PHE A 584 11.84 -15.37 -11.41
CA PHE A 584 12.11 -16.02 -10.12
C PHE A 584 11.97 -17.54 -10.17
N ASN A 585 11.86 -18.13 -11.36
CA ASN A 585 11.67 -19.56 -11.56
C ASN A 585 10.58 -20.15 -10.66
N LEU A 586 9.37 -19.57 -10.76
CA LEU A 586 8.20 -20.03 -10.03
C LEU A 586 7.45 -21.08 -10.85
N ASN A 587 6.92 -22.09 -10.19
CA ASN A 587 6.19 -23.18 -10.85
C ASN A 587 4.72 -23.18 -10.46
N LYS A 588 3.90 -23.69 -11.39
CA LYS A 588 2.46 -23.81 -11.23
C LYS A 588 2.12 -24.80 -10.12
N PRO A 589 1.29 -24.41 -9.13
CA PRO A 589 0.76 -25.33 -8.14
C PRO A 589 -0.35 -26.21 -8.70
N ASP A 590 -0.53 -27.39 -8.11
CA ASP A 590 -1.65 -28.30 -8.38
C ASP A 590 -2.59 -28.36 -7.18
N ILE A 591 -3.88 -28.12 -7.40
CA ILE A 591 -4.92 -28.37 -6.39
C ILE A 591 -5.28 -29.83 -6.42
N VAL A 592 -5.27 -30.48 -5.27
CA VAL A 592 -5.46 -31.95 -5.18
C VAL A 592 -6.29 -32.33 -3.97
N GLY A 593 -7.17 -33.34 -4.22
CA GLY A 593 -7.86 -34.10 -3.18
C GLY A 593 -9.07 -33.41 -2.56
N SER A 594 -9.79 -34.19 -1.79
CA SER A 594 -10.98 -33.82 -1.03
C SER A 594 -10.70 -33.63 0.46
N SER A 595 -9.43 -33.68 0.87
CA SER A 595 -8.99 -33.55 2.26
C SER A 595 -7.74 -32.69 2.36
N PRO A 596 -7.56 -31.93 3.46
CA PRO A 596 -6.42 -31.06 3.65
C PRO A 596 -5.09 -31.81 3.52
N GLN A 597 -4.23 -31.34 2.59
CA GLN A 597 -2.89 -31.85 2.34
C GLN A 597 -2.03 -30.80 1.67
N LEU A 598 -0.71 -30.93 1.82
CA LEU A 598 0.26 -30.06 1.17
C LEU A 598 1.53 -30.86 0.90
N HIS A 599 1.99 -30.91 -0.34
CA HIS A 599 3.21 -31.55 -0.74
C HIS A 599 4.07 -30.58 -1.54
N ALA A 600 5.14 -30.09 -0.95
CA ALA A 600 6.11 -29.20 -1.58
C ALA A 600 7.42 -29.97 -1.80
N LYS A 601 7.92 -29.98 -3.04
CA LYS A 601 9.25 -30.49 -3.39
C LYS A 601 10.16 -29.34 -3.76
N GLN A 602 11.38 -29.35 -3.21
CA GLN A 602 12.40 -28.32 -3.41
C GLN A 602 11.83 -26.91 -3.16
N LEU A 603 11.18 -26.77 -2.01
CA LEU A 603 10.58 -25.50 -1.57
C LEU A 603 11.67 -24.48 -1.24
N ARG A 604 11.51 -23.28 -1.77
CA ARG A 604 12.43 -22.13 -1.59
C ARG A 604 11.72 -20.98 -0.89
N HIS A 605 12.47 -20.04 -0.35
CA HIS A 605 11.94 -18.83 0.27
C HIS A 605 12.15 -17.63 -0.65
N PRO A 606 11.13 -17.13 -1.34
CA PRO A 606 11.31 -16.13 -2.41
C PRO A 606 11.99 -14.84 -1.91
N ILE A 607 11.66 -14.37 -0.70
CA ILE A 607 12.28 -13.17 -0.15
C ILE A 607 13.77 -13.40 0.17
N ILE A 608 14.12 -14.51 0.84
CA ILE A 608 15.52 -14.77 1.25
C ILE A 608 16.38 -15.00 0.02
N GLU A 609 15.88 -15.72 -0.96
CA GLU A 609 16.60 -16.03 -2.20
C GLU A 609 17.01 -14.78 -2.97
N LEU A 610 16.16 -13.75 -2.96
CA LEU A 610 16.41 -12.49 -3.65
C LEU A 610 17.23 -11.49 -2.83
N VAL A 611 17.17 -11.58 -1.51
CA VAL A 611 17.87 -10.66 -0.60
C VAL A 611 19.30 -11.14 -0.31
N GLN A 612 19.52 -12.45 -0.19
CA GLN A 612 20.81 -13.06 0.11
C GLN A 612 21.47 -13.54 -1.18
N THR A 613 22.21 -12.66 -1.85
CA THR A 613 22.92 -12.99 -3.10
C THR A 613 24.22 -13.75 -2.89
N ASN A 614 24.74 -13.78 -1.66
CA ASN A 614 26.07 -14.34 -1.35
C ASN A 614 26.06 -15.84 -1.04
N VAL A 615 24.90 -16.42 -0.71
CA VAL A 615 24.74 -17.85 -0.41
C VAL A 615 23.47 -18.36 -1.08
N GLY A 616 23.58 -19.46 -1.83
CA GLY A 616 22.42 -20.11 -2.42
C GLY A 616 21.43 -20.58 -1.36
N TYR A 617 20.15 -20.37 -1.60
CA TYR A 617 19.12 -20.93 -0.73
C TYR A 617 19.10 -22.47 -0.86
N ILE A 618 19.03 -23.18 0.25
CA ILE A 618 18.94 -24.64 0.27
C ILE A 618 17.47 -25.05 0.27
N PRO A 619 16.95 -25.63 -0.84
CA PRO A 619 15.57 -26.04 -0.94
C PRO A 619 15.30 -27.25 -0.04
N ASN A 620 14.06 -27.40 0.42
CA ASN A 620 13.64 -28.52 1.24
C ASN A 620 12.30 -29.12 0.76
N ASP A 621 12.11 -30.42 1.02
CA ASP A 621 10.86 -31.12 0.80
C ASP A 621 10.00 -31.08 2.06
N VAL A 622 8.74 -30.67 1.95
CA VAL A 622 7.78 -30.61 3.06
C VAL A 622 6.46 -31.24 2.62
N HIS A 623 5.89 -32.09 3.45
CA HIS A 623 4.57 -32.65 3.19
C HIS A 623 3.69 -32.69 4.43
N PHE A 624 2.40 -32.50 4.24
CA PHE A 624 1.30 -32.75 5.18
C PHE A 624 0.25 -33.59 4.46
N ASP A 625 -0.17 -34.66 5.08
CA ASP A 625 -1.17 -35.59 4.55
C ASP A 625 -1.95 -36.24 5.70
N SER A 626 -2.73 -37.30 5.40
CA SER A 626 -3.48 -38.04 6.43
C SER A 626 -2.58 -38.67 7.48
N GLU A 627 -1.38 -39.07 7.12
CA GLU A 627 -0.41 -39.72 8.01
C GLU A 627 0.48 -38.72 8.74
N THR A 628 0.68 -37.55 8.20
CA THR A 628 1.56 -36.53 8.74
C THR A 628 0.81 -35.20 8.81
N ARG A 629 0.19 -34.91 9.92
CA ARG A 629 -0.49 -33.64 10.20
C ARG A 629 0.42 -32.63 10.88
N GLY A 630 1.31 -33.11 11.74
CA GLY A 630 2.22 -32.30 12.54
C GLY A 630 3.67 -32.54 12.22
N ARG A 631 4.47 -31.48 12.23
CA ARG A 631 5.92 -31.51 12.18
C ARG A 631 6.51 -30.68 13.31
N VAL A 632 7.34 -31.33 14.13
CA VAL A 632 8.14 -30.66 15.15
C VAL A 632 9.57 -30.59 14.66
N ILE A 633 10.12 -29.37 14.51
CA ILE A 633 11.44 -29.12 13.93
C ILE A 633 12.41 -28.71 15.04
N TYR A 634 13.42 -29.53 15.22
CA TYR A 634 14.56 -29.26 16.11
C TYR A 634 15.71 -28.64 15.34
N GLY A 635 16.56 -27.91 16.02
CA GLY A 635 17.78 -27.35 15.44
C GLY A 635 18.25 -26.14 16.24
N ILE A 636 19.56 -25.87 16.14
CA ILE A 636 20.16 -24.69 16.78
C ILE A 636 19.69 -23.39 16.13
N ASN A 637 19.92 -22.27 16.80
CA ASN A 637 19.63 -20.96 16.25
C ASN A 637 20.44 -20.72 14.96
N ALA A 638 19.88 -19.96 14.04
CA ALA A 638 20.43 -19.72 12.70
C ALA A 638 20.46 -20.94 11.75
N SER A 639 19.98 -22.13 12.15
CA SER A 639 19.89 -23.29 11.25
C SER A 639 18.86 -23.14 10.12
N GLY A 640 17.95 -22.16 10.22
CA GLY A 640 16.95 -21.89 9.18
C GLY A 640 15.54 -22.41 9.47
N LYS A 641 15.23 -22.81 10.72
CA LYS A 641 13.90 -23.31 11.14
C LYS A 641 12.78 -22.34 10.76
N SER A 642 12.87 -21.08 11.21
CA SER A 642 11.88 -20.04 10.96
C SER A 642 11.76 -19.74 9.46
N SER A 643 12.87 -19.72 8.73
CA SER A 643 12.88 -19.50 7.27
C SER A 643 12.14 -20.61 6.51
N LEU A 644 12.36 -21.89 6.88
CA LEU A 644 11.64 -23.00 6.26
C LEU A 644 10.14 -22.94 6.57
N MET A 645 9.76 -22.65 7.80
CA MET A 645 8.33 -22.53 8.15
C MET A 645 7.67 -21.36 7.43
N LYS A 646 8.34 -20.21 7.34
CA LYS A 646 7.85 -19.06 6.57
C LYS A 646 7.68 -19.40 5.10
N SER A 647 8.62 -20.15 4.49
CA SER A 647 8.48 -20.54 3.08
C SER A 647 7.26 -21.41 2.82
N VAL A 648 6.84 -22.27 3.75
CA VAL A 648 5.60 -23.05 3.63
C VAL A 648 4.38 -22.14 3.64
N GLY A 649 4.30 -21.20 4.61
CA GLY A 649 3.20 -20.26 4.72
C GLY A 649 3.10 -19.32 3.51
N ILE A 650 4.24 -18.79 3.05
CA ILE A 650 4.32 -17.91 1.87
C ILE A 650 3.90 -18.68 0.60
N ALA A 651 4.38 -19.89 0.40
CA ALA A 651 4.02 -20.68 -0.78
C ALA A 651 2.52 -21.01 -0.82
N LEU A 652 1.92 -21.37 0.31
CA LEU A 652 0.48 -21.60 0.40
C LEU A 652 -0.31 -20.31 0.10
N LEU A 653 0.12 -19.20 0.67
CA LEU A 653 -0.51 -17.90 0.45
C LEU A 653 -0.41 -17.47 -1.02
N MET A 654 0.76 -17.61 -1.65
CA MET A 654 0.95 -17.33 -3.08
C MET A 654 0.06 -18.23 -3.93
N ALA A 655 0.02 -19.54 -3.64
CA ALA A 655 -0.83 -20.48 -4.36
C ALA A 655 -2.31 -20.06 -4.29
N GLN A 656 -2.83 -19.81 -3.10
CA GLN A 656 -4.24 -19.40 -2.93
C GLN A 656 -4.53 -17.96 -3.38
N ALA A 657 -3.50 -17.12 -3.53
CA ALA A 657 -3.64 -15.84 -4.24
C ALA A 657 -3.75 -16.02 -5.77
N GLY A 658 -3.63 -17.23 -6.29
CA GLY A 658 -3.68 -17.54 -7.71
C GLY A 658 -2.35 -17.29 -8.43
N MET A 659 -1.22 -17.39 -7.73
CA MET A 659 0.13 -17.18 -8.24
C MET A 659 0.90 -18.50 -8.33
N PHE A 660 1.97 -18.54 -9.14
CA PHE A 660 2.93 -19.63 -9.12
C PHE A 660 3.85 -19.50 -7.89
N VAL A 661 4.47 -20.60 -7.47
CA VAL A 661 5.21 -20.70 -6.21
C VAL A 661 6.67 -21.06 -6.40
N ALA A 662 7.50 -20.69 -5.44
CA ALA A 662 8.93 -20.99 -5.42
C ALA A 662 9.18 -22.44 -4.94
N ALA A 663 8.79 -23.41 -5.76
CA ALA A 663 9.02 -24.84 -5.52
C ALA A 663 9.09 -25.59 -6.86
N ASN A 664 9.74 -26.73 -6.93
CA ASN A 664 9.75 -27.54 -8.16
C ASN A 664 8.39 -28.22 -8.39
N SER A 665 7.69 -28.60 -7.32
CA SER A 665 6.33 -29.11 -7.35
C SER A 665 5.63 -28.71 -6.07
N PHE A 666 4.41 -28.22 -6.19
CA PHE A 666 3.58 -27.82 -5.06
C PHE A 666 2.15 -28.33 -5.28
N ARG A 667 1.75 -29.30 -4.50
CA ARG A 667 0.40 -29.90 -4.55
C ARG A 667 -0.27 -29.63 -3.22
N TYR A 668 -1.49 -29.10 -3.25
CA TYR A 668 -2.15 -28.69 -2.02
C TYR A 668 -3.67 -28.75 -2.13
N PHE A 669 -4.31 -28.83 -0.96
CA PHE A 669 -5.75 -28.56 -0.78
C PHE A 669 -5.90 -27.09 -0.32
N PRO A 670 -6.90 -26.34 -0.80
CA PRO A 670 -7.11 -24.96 -0.35
C PRO A 670 -7.44 -24.89 1.15
N TYR A 671 -6.56 -24.29 1.92
CA TYR A 671 -6.74 -24.06 3.35
C TYR A 671 -7.63 -22.86 3.60
N ARG A 672 -8.44 -22.90 4.68
CA ARG A 672 -9.33 -21.79 5.08
C ARG A 672 -8.65 -20.77 5.99
N SER A 673 -7.59 -21.17 6.69
CA SER A 673 -6.90 -20.26 7.59
C SER A 673 -5.43 -20.60 7.80
N ILE A 674 -4.63 -19.55 8.03
CA ILE A 674 -3.25 -19.64 8.50
C ILE A 674 -3.15 -18.97 9.85
N PHE A 675 -2.56 -19.67 10.80
CA PHE A 675 -2.17 -19.14 12.10
C PHE A 675 -0.65 -19.10 12.21
N THR A 676 -0.11 -17.98 12.62
CA THR A 676 1.33 -17.88 12.86
C THR A 676 1.62 -17.50 14.30
N ARG A 677 2.71 -18.03 14.82
CA ARG A 677 3.35 -17.61 16.06
C ARG A 677 4.86 -17.67 15.84
N ILE A 678 5.38 -16.63 15.18
CA ILE A 678 6.80 -16.48 14.90
C ILE A 678 7.28 -15.28 15.69
N MET A 679 8.39 -15.41 16.42
CA MET A 679 8.92 -14.33 17.24
C MET A 679 9.20 -13.08 16.39
N THR A 680 8.42 -12.04 16.63
CA THR A 680 8.73 -10.66 16.26
C THR A 680 9.14 -9.98 17.55
N GLY A 681 10.22 -9.20 17.54
CA GLY A 681 10.80 -8.58 18.75
C GLY A 681 9.79 -7.93 19.70
N ASP A 682 10.19 -7.70 20.94
CA ASP A 682 9.36 -7.21 22.05
C ASP A 682 8.43 -6.05 21.66
N ASN A 683 7.15 -6.26 21.87
CA ASN A 683 6.14 -5.23 21.63
C ASN A 683 5.97 -4.36 22.90
N LEU A 684 6.98 -3.53 23.17
CA LEU A 684 7.04 -2.61 24.31
C LEU A 684 5.82 -1.68 24.41
N TYR A 685 5.11 -1.47 23.29
CA TYR A 685 3.95 -0.58 23.22
C TYR A 685 2.67 -1.15 23.86
N LYS A 686 2.56 -2.47 24.01
CA LYS A 686 1.35 -3.10 24.60
C LYS A 686 1.44 -3.29 26.13
N GLY A 687 2.60 -3.04 26.76
CA GLY A 687 2.78 -3.24 28.20
C GLY A 687 2.53 -4.68 28.68
N GLN A 688 2.39 -5.63 27.77
CA GLN A 688 2.15 -7.05 28.06
C GLN A 688 3.48 -7.79 28.03
N SER A 689 3.65 -8.74 28.96
CA SER A 689 4.81 -9.61 28.92
C SER A 689 4.76 -10.47 27.64
N THR A 690 5.92 -10.80 27.09
CA THR A 690 6.06 -11.68 25.91
C THR A 690 5.26 -12.96 26.08
N PHE A 691 5.28 -13.58 27.26
CA PHE A 691 4.54 -14.78 27.60
C PHE A 691 3.02 -14.60 27.53
N THR A 692 2.48 -13.49 28.03
CA THR A 692 1.02 -13.21 27.93
C THR A 692 0.58 -13.09 26.48
N SER A 693 1.35 -12.40 25.66
CA SER A 693 1.07 -12.27 24.21
C SER A 693 1.12 -13.64 23.51
N GLU A 694 2.06 -14.51 23.87
CA GLU A 694 2.15 -15.89 23.38
C GLU A 694 0.91 -16.71 23.74
N MET A 695 0.44 -16.60 24.98
CA MET A 695 -0.75 -17.33 25.44
C MET A 695 -2.03 -16.85 24.76
N ILE A 696 -2.16 -15.58 24.47
CA ILE A 696 -3.27 -15.04 23.67
C ILE A 696 -3.27 -15.65 22.26
N GLN A 697 -2.12 -15.68 21.61
CA GLN A 697 -2.02 -16.28 20.27
C GLN A 697 -2.28 -17.78 20.28
N LEU A 698 -1.78 -18.49 21.28
CA LEU A 698 -2.09 -19.91 21.47
C LEU A 698 -3.58 -20.16 21.72
N ARG A 699 -4.23 -19.31 22.53
CA ARG A 699 -5.67 -19.34 22.75
C ARG A 699 -6.44 -19.25 21.43
N ASN A 700 -6.07 -18.31 20.57
CA ASN A 700 -6.69 -18.12 19.25
C ASN A 700 -6.52 -19.35 18.37
N ILE A 701 -5.31 -19.93 18.35
CA ILE A 701 -5.04 -21.19 17.64
C ILE A 701 -5.95 -22.31 18.16
N LEU A 702 -6.00 -22.50 19.48
CA LEU A 702 -6.80 -23.54 20.10
C LEU A 702 -8.32 -23.34 19.96
N GLN A 703 -8.76 -22.10 19.78
CA GLN A 703 -10.20 -21.78 19.63
C GLN A 703 -10.68 -21.91 18.18
N TYR A 704 -9.91 -21.41 17.21
CA TYR A 704 -10.37 -21.24 15.83
C TYR A 704 -9.72 -22.19 14.81
N ALA A 705 -8.60 -22.85 15.13
CA ALA A 705 -7.98 -23.77 14.18
C ALA A 705 -8.84 -25.02 13.95
N SER A 706 -9.04 -25.39 12.69
CA SER A 706 -9.77 -26.55 12.23
C SER A 706 -8.82 -27.49 11.44
N ASN A 707 -9.34 -28.60 10.96
CA ASN A 707 -8.59 -29.50 10.07
C ASN A 707 -8.18 -28.82 8.74
N GLU A 708 -8.86 -27.76 8.32
CA GLU A 708 -8.54 -26.94 7.14
C GLU A 708 -7.65 -25.72 7.47
N SER A 709 -6.94 -25.78 8.59
CA SER A 709 -6.02 -24.73 9.05
C SER A 709 -4.57 -25.19 8.94
N LEU A 710 -3.67 -24.22 8.61
CA LEU A 710 -2.23 -24.37 8.73
C LEU A 710 -1.74 -23.54 9.93
N VAL A 711 -1.06 -24.18 10.89
CA VAL A 711 -0.49 -23.53 12.05
C VAL A 711 1.04 -23.55 11.97
N ILE A 712 1.67 -22.37 12.08
CA ILE A 712 3.12 -22.20 12.06
C ILE A 712 3.55 -21.55 13.37
N GLY A 713 4.32 -22.29 14.18
CA GLY A 713 4.78 -21.83 15.48
C GLY A 713 6.31 -21.90 15.63
N ASP A 714 6.92 -20.81 16.11
CA ASP A 714 8.35 -20.74 16.36
C ASP A 714 8.63 -20.44 17.83
N GLU A 715 9.38 -21.31 18.48
CA GLU A 715 9.85 -21.22 19.87
C GLU A 715 8.75 -20.81 20.88
N LEU A 716 7.58 -21.48 20.81
CA LEU A 716 6.47 -21.23 21.73
C LEU A 716 6.89 -21.44 23.19
N CYS A 717 6.47 -20.54 24.08
CA CYS A 717 6.79 -20.55 25.52
C CYS A 717 8.27 -20.31 25.85
N SER A 718 9.00 -19.60 24.99
CA SER A 718 10.40 -19.24 25.26
C SER A 718 10.56 -18.30 26.47
N GLY A 719 9.54 -17.57 26.85
CA GLY A 719 9.51 -16.59 27.94
C GLY A 719 9.11 -17.13 29.32
N THR A 720 9.01 -18.46 29.51
CA THR A 720 8.62 -19.07 30.81
C THR A 720 9.57 -20.18 31.24
N GLU A 721 9.35 -20.72 32.43
CA GLU A 721 10.14 -21.84 32.97
C GLU A 721 10.01 -23.11 32.12
N SER A 722 11.06 -23.92 32.04
CA SER A 722 11.16 -25.07 31.12
C SER A 722 10.05 -26.12 31.35
N VAL A 723 9.66 -26.39 32.58
CA VAL A 723 8.63 -27.40 32.90
C VAL A 723 7.27 -26.95 32.40
N SER A 724 6.89 -25.68 32.66
CA SER A 724 5.64 -25.09 32.18
C SER A 724 5.63 -24.98 30.65
N ALA A 725 6.75 -24.59 30.04
CA ALA A 725 6.90 -24.53 28.59
C ALA A 725 6.67 -25.88 27.93
N VAL A 726 7.34 -26.93 28.40
CA VAL A 726 7.18 -28.31 27.92
C VAL A 726 5.73 -28.79 28.08
N SER A 727 5.11 -28.51 29.22
CA SER A 727 3.72 -28.93 29.50
C SER A 727 2.73 -28.26 28.56
N ILE A 728 2.83 -26.93 28.36
CA ILE A 728 1.93 -26.15 27.51
C ILE A 728 2.09 -26.56 26.03
N VAL A 729 3.35 -26.65 25.57
CA VAL A 729 3.64 -27.05 24.19
C VAL A 729 3.13 -28.48 23.92
N SER A 730 3.37 -29.42 24.87
CA SER A 730 2.88 -30.79 24.76
C SER A 730 1.35 -30.85 24.63
N ALA A 731 0.63 -30.16 25.51
CA ALA A 731 -0.82 -30.08 25.47
C ALA A 731 -1.33 -29.46 24.18
N GLY A 732 -0.66 -28.44 23.66
CA GLY A 732 -0.95 -27.80 22.38
C GLY A 732 -0.79 -28.78 21.20
N LEU A 733 0.34 -29.46 21.10
CA LEU A 733 0.60 -30.47 20.06
C LEU A 733 -0.41 -31.60 20.06
N ILE A 734 -0.74 -32.14 21.25
CA ILE A 734 -1.75 -33.18 21.39
C ILE A 734 -3.13 -32.68 20.96
N SER A 735 -3.50 -31.48 21.33
CA SER A 735 -4.79 -30.86 20.94
C SER A 735 -4.91 -30.68 19.43
N LEU A 736 -3.87 -30.16 18.78
CA LEU A 736 -3.85 -29.95 17.32
C LEU A 736 -3.85 -31.29 16.56
N SER A 737 -3.08 -32.28 17.04
CA SER A 737 -3.03 -33.61 16.48
C SER A 737 -4.40 -34.30 16.51
N LYS A 738 -5.11 -34.25 17.67
CA LYS A 738 -6.46 -34.83 17.82
C LYS A 738 -7.49 -34.18 16.89
N ARG A 739 -7.33 -32.91 16.55
CA ARG A 739 -8.21 -32.18 15.63
C ARG A 739 -7.79 -32.30 14.17
N ASN A 740 -6.75 -33.09 13.86
CA ASN A 740 -6.19 -33.23 12.52
C ASN A 740 -5.78 -31.89 11.86
N VAL A 741 -5.36 -30.92 12.63
CA VAL A 741 -4.84 -29.64 12.12
C VAL A 741 -3.48 -29.87 11.48
N SER A 742 -3.21 -29.21 10.35
CA SER A 742 -1.85 -29.19 9.78
C SER A 742 -0.99 -28.18 10.54
N PHE A 743 0.13 -28.62 11.13
CA PHE A 743 0.98 -27.72 11.90
C PHE A 743 2.48 -27.99 11.74
N MET A 744 3.26 -26.91 11.89
CA MET A 744 4.73 -26.94 11.89
C MET A 744 5.24 -26.11 13.07
N PHE A 745 5.90 -26.73 14.02
CA PHE A 745 6.44 -26.07 15.20
C PHE A 745 7.96 -26.22 15.26
N ALA A 746 8.69 -25.12 15.40
CA ALA A 746 10.09 -25.15 15.74
C ALA A 746 10.27 -25.02 17.25
N THR A 747 11.19 -25.79 17.82
CA THR A 747 11.44 -25.80 19.26
C THR A 747 12.88 -26.21 19.61
N HIS A 748 13.32 -25.75 20.76
CA HIS A 748 14.54 -26.21 21.44
C HIS A 748 14.26 -27.15 22.61
N LEU A 749 12.98 -27.45 22.89
CA LEU A 749 12.56 -28.29 24.02
C LEU A 749 12.80 -29.78 23.68
N HIS A 750 14.01 -30.25 23.92
CA HIS A 750 14.39 -31.65 23.68
C HIS A 750 13.67 -32.67 24.58
N GLU A 751 13.13 -32.20 25.71
CA GLU A 751 12.32 -33.00 26.63
C GLU A 751 11.05 -33.55 25.98
N LEU A 752 10.52 -32.89 24.97
CA LEU A 752 9.35 -33.36 24.22
C LEU A 752 9.57 -34.75 23.62
N THR A 753 10.82 -35.12 23.27
CA THR A 753 11.16 -36.43 22.70
C THR A 753 11.04 -37.56 23.70
N LYS A 754 10.98 -37.23 25.03
CA LYS A 754 10.91 -38.21 26.13
C LYS A 754 9.46 -38.43 26.62
N ILE A 755 8.51 -37.56 26.16
CA ILE A 755 7.11 -37.64 26.57
C ILE A 755 6.40 -38.70 25.75
N ILE A 756 5.93 -39.73 26.41
CA ILE A 756 5.27 -40.91 25.78
C ILE A 756 4.06 -40.48 24.95
N ASP A 757 3.21 -39.62 25.49
CA ASP A 757 2.01 -39.13 24.82
C ASP A 757 2.30 -38.42 23.49
N ILE A 758 3.45 -37.77 23.33
CA ILE A 758 3.86 -37.11 22.09
C ILE A 758 4.51 -38.10 21.14
N THR A 759 5.37 -38.99 21.64
CA THR A 759 6.05 -40.00 20.80
C THR A 759 5.10 -41.02 20.21
N GLN A 760 3.93 -41.23 20.80
CA GLN A 760 2.85 -42.14 20.33
C GLN A 760 1.89 -41.44 19.34
N LEU A 761 1.99 -40.15 19.10
CA LEU A 761 1.16 -39.48 18.08
C LEU A 761 1.55 -39.97 16.68
N SER A 762 0.73 -40.80 16.08
CA SER A 762 1.01 -41.42 14.76
C SER A 762 1.09 -40.38 13.62
N ASN A 763 0.36 -39.26 13.74
CA ASN A 763 0.27 -38.20 12.74
C ASN A 763 1.21 -37.02 12.97
N VAL A 764 2.16 -37.13 13.93
CA VAL A 764 3.16 -36.11 14.23
C VAL A 764 4.56 -36.66 13.98
N LYS A 765 5.33 -35.98 13.14
CA LYS A 765 6.72 -36.36 12.84
C LYS A 765 7.70 -35.36 13.44
N MET A 766 8.74 -35.88 14.07
CA MET A 766 9.86 -35.09 14.52
C MET A 766 10.91 -34.98 13.41
N ASN A 767 11.42 -33.80 13.22
CA ASN A 767 12.42 -33.48 12.20
C ASN A 767 13.49 -32.57 12.79
N HIS A 768 14.64 -32.48 12.11
CA HIS A 768 15.66 -31.49 12.44
C HIS A 768 16.30 -30.91 11.17
N LEU A 769 16.80 -29.70 11.25
CA LEU A 769 17.64 -29.13 10.21
C LEU A 769 19.09 -29.50 10.49
N SER A 770 19.72 -30.20 9.52
CA SER A 770 21.07 -30.72 9.70
C SER A 770 22.10 -29.62 9.79
N VAL A 771 23.02 -29.82 10.71
CA VAL A 771 24.26 -29.03 10.89
C VAL A 771 25.43 -30.01 11.05
N ARG A 772 26.60 -29.61 10.63
CA ARG A 772 27.80 -30.40 10.83
C ARG A 772 28.96 -29.50 11.33
N TYR A 773 29.78 -30.05 12.14
CA TYR A 773 31.00 -29.37 12.57
C TYR A 773 32.13 -29.72 11.60
N ASN A 774 32.76 -28.69 11.03
CA ASN A 774 33.93 -28.87 10.17
C ASN A 774 35.22 -28.76 11.04
N GLU A 775 35.90 -29.86 11.26
CA GLU A 775 37.09 -29.95 12.09
C GLU A 775 38.27 -29.16 11.49
N VAL A 776 38.33 -29.00 10.17
CA VAL A 776 39.44 -28.31 9.49
C VAL A 776 39.33 -26.79 9.67
N THR A 777 38.09 -26.23 9.61
CA THR A 777 37.87 -24.79 9.73
C THR A 777 37.44 -24.37 11.11
N ASN A 778 37.19 -25.30 12.02
CA ASN A 778 36.61 -25.09 13.35
C ASN A 778 35.25 -24.36 13.33
N ASP A 779 34.48 -24.49 12.24
CA ASP A 779 33.19 -23.83 12.08
C ASP A 779 32.03 -24.83 12.10
N ILE A 780 30.84 -24.33 12.49
CA ILE A 780 29.60 -25.05 12.29
C ILE A 780 29.07 -24.68 10.90
N VAL A 781 28.92 -25.67 10.06
CA VAL A 781 28.29 -25.55 8.75
C VAL A 781 26.82 -25.88 8.86
N TYR A 782 25.97 -24.92 8.51
CA TYR A 782 24.54 -25.08 8.48
C TYR A 782 24.10 -25.67 7.11
N ASP A 783 23.97 -27.00 7.05
CA ASP A 783 23.51 -27.67 5.81
C ASP A 783 22.08 -27.32 5.45
N ARG A 784 21.28 -26.94 6.43
CA ARG A 784 19.86 -26.49 6.28
C ARG A 784 18.95 -27.50 5.59
N ILE A 785 19.30 -28.79 5.62
CA ILE A 785 18.50 -29.88 5.04
C ILE A 785 17.61 -30.48 6.13
N LEU A 786 16.31 -30.56 5.86
CA LEU A 786 15.33 -31.19 6.75
C LEU A 786 15.50 -32.71 6.76
N LYS A 787 15.81 -33.26 7.93
CA LYS A 787 15.97 -34.71 8.14
C LYS A 787 14.97 -35.23 9.16
N SER A 788 14.65 -36.51 9.07
CA SER A 788 13.77 -37.20 10.02
C SER A 788 14.46 -37.43 11.36
N GLY A 789 13.70 -37.40 12.45
CA GLY A 789 14.15 -37.56 13.81
C GLY A 789 14.57 -36.27 14.51
N PRO A 790 14.66 -36.27 15.85
CA PRO A 790 15.19 -35.14 16.60
C PRO A 790 16.70 -34.99 16.42
N CYS A 791 17.27 -33.83 16.70
CA CYS A 791 18.69 -33.59 16.69
C CYS A 791 19.28 -34.15 17.99
N GLU A 792 20.22 -35.09 17.87
CA GLU A 792 20.89 -35.73 19.03
C GLU A 792 22.02 -34.90 19.60
N THR A 793 22.57 -33.95 18.86
CA THR A 793 23.78 -33.21 19.20
C THR A 793 23.49 -31.79 19.68
N LEU A 794 24.03 -31.43 20.83
CA LEU A 794 23.97 -30.09 21.42
C LEU A 794 25.21 -29.27 20.97
N TYR A 795 25.03 -28.41 19.98
CA TYR A 795 26.13 -27.63 19.41
C TYR A 795 26.35 -26.25 20.07
N GLY A 796 25.74 -25.96 21.22
CA GLY A 796 25.85 -24.63 21.84
C GLY A 796 27.28 -24.21 22.18
N LEU A 797 28.07 -25.11 22.77
CA LEU A 797 29.49 -24.85 23.10
C LEU A 797 30.37 -24.82 21.85
N GLU A 798 30.06 -25.60 20.84
CA GLU A 798 30.73 -25.58 19.55
C GLU A 798 30.52 -24.24 18.82
N VAL A 799 29.34 -23.64 18.92
CA VAL A 799 29.10 -22.25 18.45
C VAL A 799 29.96 -21.26 19.24
N CYS A 800 30.00 -21.36 20.56
CA CYS A 800 30.84 -20.50 21.38
C CYS A 800 32.35 -20.64 21.02
N LYS A 801 32.75 -21.86 20.68
CA LYS A 801 34.12 -22.15 20.24
C LYS A 801 34.45 -21.53 18.89
N SER A 802 33.50 -21.59 17.95
CA SER A 802 33.67 -21.00 16.62
C SER A 802 33.68 -19.46 16.63
N LEU A 803 33.17 -18.86 17.69
CA LEU A 803 33.21 -17.41 17.95
C LEU A 803 34.44 -16.97 18.73
N ASP A 804 35.42 -17.88 18.92
CA ASP A 804 36.68 -17.63 19.63
C ASP A 804 36.55 -17.14 21.08
N LEU A 805 35.53 -17.66 21.81
CA LEU A 805 35.39 -17.41 23.24
C LEU A 805 36.60 -18.00 24.00
N ASP A 806 36.91 -17.39 25.12
CA ASP A 806 38.08 -17.77 25.96
C ASP A 806 38.13 -19.28 26.21
N PRO A 807 39.28 -19.95 25.99
CA PRO A 807 39.46 -21.39 26.19
C PRO A 807 39.12 -21.86 27.59
N SER A 808 39.49 -21.09 28.63
CA SER A 808 39.26 -21.45 30.04
C SER A 808 37.74 -21.40 30.34
N PHE A 809 37.04 -20.46 29.77
CA PHE A 809 35.57 -20.39 29.83
C PHE A 809 34.96 -21.63 29.19
N LEU A 810 35.39 -22.00 27.97
CA LEU A 810 34.88 -23.15 27.23
C LEU A 810 35.13 -24.48 27.96
N GLU A 811 36.30 -24.64 28.57
CA GLU A 811 36.60 -25.81 29.39
C GLU A 811 35.70 -25.91 30.62
N CYS A 812 35.52 -24.77 31.33
CA CYS A 812 34.62 -24.71 32.47
C CYS A 812 33.18 -25.03 32.07
N ALA A 813 32.68 -24.42 30.99
CA ALA A 813 31.32 -24.65 30.47
C ALA A 813 31.12 -26.12 30.01
N ASN A 814 32.16 -26.73 29.40
CA ASN A 814 32.10 -28.13 28.99
C ASN A 814 32.06 -29.08 30.20
N ARG A 815 32.88 -28.79 31.24
CA ARG A 815 32.85 -29.54 32.50
C ARG A 815 31.45 -29.49 33.16
N ILE A 816 30.85 -28.30 33.20
CA ILE A 816 29.49 -28.12 33.73
C ILE A 816 28.48 -28.89 32.88
N ARG A 817 28.58 -28.83 31.52
CA ARG A 817 27.74 -29.62 30.60
C ARG A 817 27.79 -31.12 30.94
N HIS A 818 29.00 -31.67 31.21
CA HIS A 818 29.17 -33.06 31.61
C HIS A 818 28.51 -33.40 32.93
N LEU A 819 28.54 -32.49 33.89
CA LEU A 819 27.87 -32.65 35.20
C LEU A 819 26.33 -32.70 35.04
N ILE A 820 25.78 -31.92 34.10
CA ILE A 820 24.32 -31.85 33.85
C ILE A 820 23.82 -33.07 33.07
N ILE A 821 24.60 -33.53 32.05
CA ILE A 821 24.11 -34.54 31.08
C ILE A 821 24.58 -35.96 31.44
N ASN A 822 25.54 -36.13 32.39
CA ASN A 822 26.15 -37.42 32.78
C ASN A 822 26.75 -38.22 31.59
N THR A 823 27.25 -37.55 30.54
CA THR A 823 27.84 -38.15 29.36
C THR A 823 29.26 -37.66 29.10
N SER A 824 30.12 -38.54 28.59
CA SER A 824 31.57 -38.32 28.34
C SER A 824 31.85 -37.88 26.89
N ASN A 825 31.39 -36.68 26.51
CA ASN A 825 31.77 -36.10 25.23
C ASN A 825 32.78 -34.97 25.45
N THR A 826 33.98 -35.12 24.89
CA THR A 826 35.06 -34.12 24.90
C THR A 826 34.81 -33.07 23.84
N LEU A 827 35.10 -31.80 24.11
CA LEU A 827 35.17 -30.74 23.09
C LEU A 827 36.19 -31.09 22.02
N VAL A 828 35.85 -30.94 20.75
CA VAL A 828 36.73 -31.15 19.63
C VAL A 828 37.99 -30.23 19.72
N PRO A 829 39.23 -30.73 19.51
CA PRO A 829 40.45 -29.94 19.74
C PRO A 829 40.56 -28.75 18.76
N LYS A 830 41.20 -27.67 19.19
CA LYS A 830 41.37 -26.39 18.45
C LYS A 830 42.55 -26.47 17.49
N ASN A 831 42.31 -26.31 16.16
CA ASN A 831 43.37 -25.95 15.21
C ASN A 831 43.03 -24.60 14.57
N PRO A 832 43.92 -23.61 14.54
CA PRO A 832 43.60 -22.27 14.05
C PRO A 832 43.50 -22.22 12.50
N SER A 833 42.45 -21.67 11.99
CA SER A 833 42.21 -21.46 10.53
C SER A 833 42.36 -20.00 10.13
N LYS A 834 43.04 -19.76 8.98
CA LYS A 834 43.42 -18.43 8.48
C LYS A 834 42.68 -18.02 7.24
N TYR A 835 41.37 -17.98 7.20
CA TYR A 835 40.67 -17.56 5.96
C TYR A 835 39.66 -16.46 6.16
N ASN A 836 39.67 -15.41 5.27
CA ASN A 836 38.92 -14.19 5.28
C ASN A 836 37.83 -14.18 4.22
N ARG A 837 36.74 -13.36 4.43
CA ARG A 837 35.49 -13.28 3.67
C ARG A 837 35.43 -12.03 2.82
N ASN A 838 35.35 -12.07 1.54
CA ASN A 838 34.66 -11.15 0.64
C ASN A 838 34.94 -11.50 -0.80
N VAL A 839 33.93 -11.53 -1.63
CA VAL A 839 34.02 -11.88 -3.03
C VAL A 839 34.38 -10.63 -3.86
N TYR A 840 35.65 -10.29 -3.85
CA TYR A 840 36.24 -9.44 -4.88
C TYR A 840 37.50 -10.16 -5.36
N LYS A 841 37.84 -10.08 -6.65
CA LYS A 841 39.04 -10.66 -7.27
C LYS A 841 40.35 -10.16 -6.61
N THR A 842 40.54 -10.54 -5.43
CA THR A 842 41.69 -10.09 -4.63
C THR A 842 42.62 -11.24 -4.22
N LYS A 843 42.05 -12.30 -3.66
CA LYS A 843 42.86 -13.48 -3.22
C LYS A 843 42.07 -14.76 -3.48
N CYS A 844 42.80 -15.80 -3.90
CA CYS A 844 42.27 -17.15 -4.05
C CYS A 844 41.64 -17.64 -2.75
N LYS A 845 40.40 -18.08 -2.82
CA LYS A 845 39.62 -18.50 -1.61
C LYS A 845 40.05 -19.84 -1.05
N VAL A 846 40.96 -20.57 -1.77
CA VAL A 846 41.49 -21.84 -1.36
C VAL A 846 42.88 -21.69 -0.75
N CYS A 847 43.84 -21.03 -1.42
CA CYS A 847 45.23 -20.96 -1.03
C CYS A 847 45.70 -19.55 -0.64
N ASN A 848 44.85 -18.57 -0.67
CA ASN A 848 45.10 -17.18 -0.27
C ASN A 848 46.16 -16.42 -1.10
N ARG A 849 46.61 -16.96 -2.24
CA ARG A 849 47.45 -16.27 -3.24
C ARG A 849 46.56 -15.28 -4.01
N MET A 850 47.17 -14.38 -4.77
CA MET A 850 46.38 -13.54 -5.68
C MET A 850 45.54 -14.42 -6.61
N ALA A 851 44.28 -14.05 -6.81
CA ALA A 851 43.40 -14.79 -7.67
C ALA A 851 43.63 -14.37 -9.11
N ASP A 852 43.80 -15.36 -9.99
CA ASP A 852 43.99 -15.15 -11.41
C ASP A 852 42.65 -15.22 -12.16
N GLU A 853 41.74 -16.08 -11.71
CA GLU A 853 40.48 -16.35 -12.37
C GLU A 853 39.26 -16.46 -11.40
N ILE A 854 38.10 -16.28 -11.94
CA ILE A 854 36.80 -16.55 -11.27
C ILE A 854 36.27 -17.86 -11.83
N HIS A 855 36.10 -18.85 -10.98
CA HIS A 855 35.60 -20.16 -11.33
C HIS A 855 34.15 -20.35 -10.95
N HIS A 856 33.36 -21.07 -11.75
CA HIS A 856 32.01 -21.45 -11.44
C HIS A 856 32.00 -22.73 -10.61
N ILE A 857 31.47 -22.68 -9.42
CA ILE A 857 31.39 -23.84 -8.50
C ILE A 857 30.57 -24.95 -9.16
N ARG A 858 29.38 -24.62 -9.68
CA ARG A 858 28.63 -25.50 -10.60
C ARG A 858 28.91 -25.06 -12.01
N PHE A 859 29.27 -26.02 -12.87
CA PHE A 859 29.77 -25.71 -14.20
C PHE A 859 28.69 -25.06 -15.09
N GLN A 860 29.13 -24.15 -15.95
CA GLN A 860 28.23 -23.44 -16.87
C GLN A 860 27.44 -24.38 -17.82
N CYS A 861 28.00 -25.53 -18.12
CA CYS A 861 27.38 -26.56 -18.97
C CYS A 861 26.18 -27.26 -18.31
N GLU A 862 25.99 -27.11 -17.02
CA GLU A 862 24.83 -27.63 -16.28
C GLU A 862 23.61 -26.72 -16.39
N ALA A 863 23.76 -25.49 -16.91
CA ALA A 863 22.67 -24.54 -17.07
C ALA A 863 21.80 -24.88 -18.28
N ASN A 864 20.52 -24.64 -18.16
CA ASN A 864 19.54 -24.70 -19.27
C ASN A 864 19.74 -23.54 -20.27
N GLU A 865 18.95 -23.51 -21.35
CA GLU A 865 19.00 -22.46 -22.39
C GLU A 865 18.84 -21.03 -21.82
N ASN A 866 18.17 -20.86 -20.72
CA ASN A 866 17.98 -19.58 -20.02
C ASN A 866 19.09 -19.26 -19.02
N GLY A 867 20.14 -20.07 -18.94
CA GLY A 867 21.28 -19.87 -18.04
C GLY A 867 20.99 -20.27 -16.58
N ILE A 868 19.95 -21.05 -16.30
CA ILE A 868 19.52 -21.44 -14.97
C ILE A 868 20.03 -22.86 -14.65
N ILE A 869 20.67 -23.02 -13.50
CA ILE A 869 21.07 -24.26 -12.89
C ILE A 869 20.12 -24.53 -11.73
N GLU A 870 19.33 -25.61 -11.77
CA GLU A 870 18.29 -25.94 -10.77
C GLU A 870 17.29 -24.78 -10.61
N HIS A 871 17.54 -23.84 -9.69
CA HIS A 871 16.66 -22.73 -9.34
C HIS A 871 17.34 -21.34 -9.35
N TYR A 872 18.62 -21.26 -9.76
CA TYR A 872 19.38 -20.01 -9.77
C TYR A 872 20.13 -19.81 -11.09
N HIS A 873 20.45 -18.56 -11.40
CA HIS A 873 21.23 -18.24 -12.59
C HIS A 873 22.70 -18.64 -12.40
N LYS A 874 23.33 -19.25 -13.41
CA LYS A 874 24.71 -19.74 -13.38
C LYS A 874 25.74 -18.72 -12.87
N ASN A 875 25.51 -17.43 -13.09
CA ASN A 875 26.38 -16.33 -12.69
C ASN A 875 26.04 -15.71 -11.31
N SER A 876 25.20 -16.36 -10.52
CA SER A 876 24.93 -15.91 -9.15
C SER A 876 26.19 -15.87 -8.32
N GLU A 877 26.35 -14.86 -7.46
CA GLU A 877 27.58 -14.61 -6.68
C GLU A 877 28.05 -15.84 -5.89
N PHE A 878 27.11 -16.60 -5.34
CA PHE A 878 27.42 -17.83 -4.60
C PHE A 878 27.87 -19.02 -5.49
N ASN A 879 27.74 -18.91 -6.79
CA ASN A 879 28.24 -19.89 -7.76
C ASN A 879 29.60 -19.48 -8.33
N LEU A 880 30.17 -18.36 -7.87
CA LEU A 880 31.43 -17.81 -8.35
C LEU A 880 32.46 -17.80 -7.24
N VAL A 881 33.68 -18.21 -7.54
CA VAL A 881 34.80 -18.25 -6.61
C VAL A 881 36.12 -17.78 -7.24
N ASP A 882 36.82 -16.93 -6.52
CA ASP A 882 38.16 -16.46 -6.92
C ASP A 882 39.21 -17.52 -6.69
N LEU A 883 39.93 -17.97 -7.71
CA LEU A 883 41.00 -18.96 -7.63
C LEU A 883 42.27 -18.42 -8.28
N CYS A 884 43.44 -18.83 -7.77
CA CYS A 884 44.67 -18.72 -8.47
C CYS A 884 44.79 -19.85 -9.52
N GLU A 885 45.64 -19.67 -10.52
CA GLU A 885 45.86 -20.61 -11.62
C GLU A 885 46.08 -22.05 -11.12
N HIS A 886 46.92 -22.21 -10.09
CA HIS A 886 47.21 -23.53 -9.50
C HIS A 886 45.99 -24.20 -8.88
N CYS A 887 45.15 -23.45 -8.14
CA CYS A 887 43.94 -24.00 -7.53
C CYS A 887 42.87 -24.26 -8.57
N HIS A 888 42.74 -23.40 -9.59
CA HIS A 888 41.86 -23.57 -10.71
C HIS A 888 42.21 -24.85 -11.51
N ASP A 889 43.46 -25.06 -11.83
CA ASP A 889 43.97 -26.30 -12.47
C ASP A 889 43.67 -27.55 -11.61
N SER A 890 43.83 -27.41 -10.29
CA SER A 890 43.55 -28.53 -9.37
C SER A 890 42.06 -28.91 -9.37
N VAL A 891 41.16 -27.97 -9.55
CA VAL A 891 39.73 -28.26 -9.71
C VAL A 891 39.48 -29.02 -11.00
N HIS A 892 40.05 -28.58 -12.14
CA HIS A 892 39.90 -29.24 -13.41
C HIS A 892 40.53 -30.64 -13.44
N LYS A 893 41.60 -30.84 -12.72
CA LYS A 893 42.23 -32.16 -12.55
C LYS A 893 41.55 -33.06 -11.51
N LYS A 894 40.43 -32.62 -10.92
CA LYS A 894 39.71 -33.32 -9.87
C LYS A 894 40.52 -33.62 -8.63
N GLN A 895 41.54 -32.82 -8.35
CA GLN A 895 42.38 -32.90 -7.15
C GLN A 895 41.86 -31.97 -6.05
N LEU A 896 41.03 -31.00 -6.41
CA LEU A 896 40.33 -30.08 -5.54
C LEU A 896 38.85 -30.08 -5.94
N VAL A 897 37.97 -30.34 -4.99
CA VAL A 897 36.49 -30.22 -5.18
C VAL A 897 36.01 -29.08 -4.35
N ILE A 898 35.30 -28.15 -5.01
CA ILE A 898 34.62 -27.02 -4.39
C ILE A 898 33.13 -27.32 -4.39
N HIS A 899 32.52 -27.33 -3.21
CA HIS A 899 31.11 -27.69 -3.06
C HIS A 899 30.19 -26.49 -3.16
N SER A 900 30.32 -25.49 -2.30
CA SER A 900 29.47 -24.29 -2.25
C SER A 900 30.01 -23.28 -1.24
N TYR A 901 29.44 -22.07 -1.25
CA TYR A 901 29.48 -21.21 -0.07
C TYR A 901 28.43 -21.69 0.93
N ALA A 902 28.78 -21.72 2.19
CA ALA A 902 27.88 -22.08 3.28
C ALA A 902 27.89 -21.05 4.40
N GLN A 903 26.77 -20.86 5.04
CA GLN A 903 26.68 -20.09 6.27
C GLN A 903 27.31 -20.88 7.41
N THR A 904 28.28 -20.30 8.07
CA THR A 904 28.92 -20.88 9.25
C THR A 904 28.68 -20.02 10.48
N SER A 905 29.04 -20.48 11.65
CA SER A 905 28.99 -19.70 12.89
C SER A 905 29.84 -18.43 12.84
N SER A 906 30.90 -18.44 12.02
CA SER A 906 31.81 -17.30 11.79
C SER A 906 31.51 -16.55 10.48
N GLY A 907 30.36 -16.82 9.80
CA GLY A 907 29.82 -16.20 8.57
C GLY A 907 29.93 -17.07 7.32
N ILE A 908 29.89 -16.45 6.13
CA ILE A 908 29.87 -17.16 4.86
C ILE A 908 31.28 -17.61 4.48
N LYS A 909 31.48 -18.93 4.27
CA LYS A 909 32.76 -19.51 3.86
C LYS A 909 32.62 -20.48 2.67
N LEU A 910 33.71 -20.63 1.90
CA LEU A 910 33.79 -21.61 0.82
C LEU A 910 34.06 -23.00 1.40
N ILE A 911 33.25 -23.98 1.00
CA ILE A 911 33.43 -25.39 1.37
C ILE A 911 34.09 -26.10 0.19
N PHE A 912 35.27 -26.66 0.47
CA PHE A 912 36.04 -27.40 -0.52
C PHE A 912 36.83 -28.54 0.12
N GLU A 913 37.26 -29.51 -0.67
CA GLU A 913 38.08 -30.63 -0.24
C GLU A 913 39.17 -30.96 -1.27
N HIS A 914 40.33 -31.36 -0.81
CA HIS A 914 41.39 -31.89 -1.63
C HIS A 914 41.28 -33.42 -1.72
N ILE A 915 41.23 -33.94 -2.93
CA ILE A 915 41.22 -35.37 -3.18
C ILE A 915 42.69 -35.79 -3.28
N ASN A 916 43.24 -36.32 -2.22
CA ASN A 916 44.54 -36.99 -2.24
C ASN A 916 44.34 -38.33 -2.99
N LYS A 917 45.01 -38.51 -4.11
CA LYS A 917 45.18 -39.81 -4.75
C LYS A 917 46.18 -40.65 -4.04
#